data_e3de7b2346ad20b7eb95c7770e0b0261
#
_entry.id   e3de7b2346ad20b7eb95c7770e0b0261
#
_cell.length_a   1.000
_cell.length_b   1.000
_cell.length_c   1.000
_cell.angle_alpha   90.00
_cell.angle_beta   90.00
_cell.angle_gamma   90.00
#
_symmetry.space_group_name_H-M   'P 1'
#
loop_
_entity.id
_entity.type
_entity.pdbx_description
1 polymer ?
#
loop_
_entity_poly.entity_id
_entity_poly.type
_entity_poly.pdbx_seq_one_letter_code
_entity_poly.pdbx_strand_id
1 'polypeptide(L)'
;MKSFSFLTLSLILAGALHAQATKPAAKAPAKDDPIQLEQVDVTADKENNFSLPLDAVATSGSRLGLTSRELPASVSIVTQEMMQLRGLRTAVEAVESAVGMTGGTNFGSIPNYSTRGFGGNNVTIMRDGIRQNTASQSSRTVDSFILDRIEILKGPDGLMFGEGAIGGAVNYISKSPSPTLRSDLLASYGGWGSYRVGLGVGGPLKGTGFNYRADYAHNYTNGYQDRNSQRYDALALSVGWRANEKLSLTWFGTFLDDWNESYYGSPTIYDAVINTTVAGAVPEVRTFVATTDRMINPRVDPAARRTNYNILDNYAATENVFNRLRTDLRLTPEIELRNEAYVATQLLKWRNEESNTWNPVAKNITRGALTLIYRDDVLLGDRLDLTIKQPIAGHANRLLIGAVFERNDQIRGGAPGNVTLTIPSVTLLNPNVGYGPAAPFKKTSRIGVETHAFHLQDVFDVTSNFRAVLGLRYDHISLQRDTLFNNTTATPTPFSTFKKGYRTTTGRIGGVWILSKTVNAYASLSRASEPVTQLVSLTTTSADFSLQKGQQYEAGLKGSFLQNKLDATFAVFDLEKRDILTSTLDPVTGLRISQQIGAQKSKGAELALALSPGDGWRIELNGAYTDSKFADFNENLGTSVISRTGKRPSNVPEWVANAFVAKRFANGFSVSGGPRYVSDRFGNNNNSVVADGYVTVDASASYTWSRWQVSLRGRNLLDEDYEPVAGTTMRRLADPISAELSLRTSF
;
A
#
# COMPACT_ATOMS: atom_id res chain seq x y z
N MET A 1 30.56 -5.39 -4.34
CA MET A 1 31.23 -5.87 -3.13
C MET A 1 31.85 -4.67 -2.44
N LYS A 2 31.16 -4.09 -1.48
CA LYS A 2 31.74 -3.21 -0.45
C LYS A 2 31.25 -3.78 0.86
N SER A 3 32.21 -4.28 1.61
CA SER A 3 32.08 -5.06 2.83
C SER A 3 31.40 -4.30 3.96
N PHE A 4 30.55 -5.01 4.64
CA PHE A 4 29.90 -4.74 5.88
C PHE A 4 30.84 -4.21 6.99
N SER A 5 30.51 -3.01 7.48
CA SER A 5 31.00 -2.49 8.76
C SER A 5 29.85 -1.74 9.45
N PHE A 6 28.78 -2.44 9.82
CA PHE A 6 27.62 -1.89 10.53
C PHE A 6 27.12 -2.75 11.69
N LEU A 7 28.04 -3.46 12.36
CA LEU A 7 27.70 -4.23 13.58
C LEU A 7 28.11 -3.53 14.89
N THR A 8 28.60 -2.30 14.85
CA THR A 8 29.27 -1.68 16.00
C THR A 8 28.43 -0.65 16.78
N LEU A 9 27.23 -0.25 16.30
CA LEU A 9 26.45 0.78 17.03
C LEU A 9 25.43 0.19 18.01
N SER A 10 25.05 -1.08 17.90
CA SER A 10 24.09 -1.73 18.83
C SER A 10 24.74 -2.35 20.07
N LEU A 11 26.06 -2.35 20.18
CA LEU A 11 26.79 -2.99 21.28
C LEU A 11 27.23 -2.03 22.40
N ILE A 12 27.05 -0.73 22.26
CA ILE A 12 27.53 0.25 23.25
C ILE A 12 26.58 0.41 24.46
N LEU A 13 25.33 -0.03 24.37
CA LEU A 13 24.42 -0.01 25.53
C LEU A 13 24.43 -1.28 26.39
N ALA A 14 25.15 -2.32 26.03
CA ALA A 14 25.25 -3.57 26.78
C ALA A 14 26.41 -3.61 27.79
N GLY A 15 27.26 -2.59 27.82
CA GLY A 15 28.51 -2.58 28.58
C GLY A 15 28.47 -2.06 30.05
N ALA A 16 27.33 -1.63 30.57
CA ALA A 16 27.28 -0.88 31.84
C ALA A 16 26.51 -1.53 33.00
N LEU A 17 26.27 -2.85 32.99
CA LEU A 17 25.57 -3.54 34.10
C LEU A 17 26.26 -4.83 34.52
N HIS A 18 27.51 -4.74 34.98
CA HIS A 18 28.13 -5.75 35.85
C HIS A 18 28.09 -5.28 37.27
N ALA A 19 27.02 -5.57 38.01
CA ALA A 19 26.94 -5.51 39.44
C ALA A 19 26.69 -6.93 39.98
N GLN A 20 27.58 -7.34 40.87
CA GLN A 20 27.62 -8.64 41.54
C GLN A 20 26.29 -9.00 42.20
N ALA A 21 25.76 -10.18 41.94
CA ALA A 21 24.66 -10.81 42.68
C ALA A 21 25.15 -11.94 43.51
N THR A 22 25.02 -11.78 44.81
CA THR A 22 25.16 -12.84 45.85
C THR A 22 23.95 -13.79 45.75
N LYS A 23 24.21 -15.06 45.82
CA LYS A 23 23.31 -16.20 45.70
C LYS A 23 22.44 -16.36 46.96
N PRO A 24 21.13 -16.48 46.90
CA PRO A 24 20.33 -17.17 47.92
C PRO A 24 19.77 -18.49 47.40
N ALA A 25 19.48 -19.38 48.35
CA ALA A 25 19.18 -20.78 48.21
C ALA A 25 17.90 -21.12 47.45
N ALA A 26 17.93 -22.33 46.87
CA ALA A 26 16.90 -22.93 46.06
C ALA A 26 15.53 -23.10 46.74
N LYS A 27 14.47 -22.70 46.07
CA LYS A 27 13.09 -23.12 46.29
C LYS A 27 12.60 -23.89 45.08
N ALA A 28 11.82 -24.96 45.34
CA ALA A 28 11.34 -25.93 44.35
C ALA A 28 10.53 -25.30 43.20
N PRO A 29 10.46 -25.94 42.01
CA PRO A 29 9.90 -25.38 40.83
C PRO A 29 8.38 -25.33 40.90
N ALA A 30 7.82 -24.13 40.68
CA ALA A 30 6.42 -23.92 40.31
C ALA A 30 6.25 -24.30 38.84
N LYS A 31 5.10 -24.90 38.49
CA LYS A 31 4.72 -25.26 37.13
C LYS A 31 4.96 -24.11 36.16
N ASP A 32 5.68 -24.38 35.10
CA ASP A 32 5.87 -23.50 33.94
C ASP A 32 4.56 -23.33 33.18
N ASP A 33 3.77 -22.33 33.55
CA ASP A 33 2.82 -21.74 32.60
C ASP A 33 3.60 -20.90 31.59
N PRO A 34 3.44 -21.13 30.28
CA PRO A 34 4.14 -20.30 29.28
C PRO A 34 3.62 -18.88 29.39
N ILE A 35 4.46 -17.98 29.92
CA ILE A 35 4.18 -16.55 29.93
C ILE A 35 4.19 -16.11 28.46
N GLN A 36 3.01 -15.87 27.92
CA GLN A 36 2.84 -15.27 26.60
C GLN A 36 3.49 -13.88 26.63
N LEU A 37 4.42 -13.63 25.67
CA LEU A 37 4.66 -12.25 25.22
C LEU A 37 3.28 -11.67 24.93
N GLU A 38 3.02 -10.39 25.20
CA GLU A 38 1.93 -9.69 24.53
C GLU A 38 2.22 -9.68 23.02
N GLN A 39 2.24 -10.86 22.44
CA GLN A 39 1.82 -11.12 21.11
C GLN A 39 0.40 -10.57 21.13
N VAL A 40 0.13 -9.62 20.27
CA VAL A 40 -1.25 -9.35 19.90
C VAL A 40 -1.70 -10.61 19.17
N ASP A 41 -1.93 -11.66 19.96
CA ASP A 41 -2.70 -12.78 19.49
C ASP A 41 -4.09 -12.19 19.23
N VAL A 42 -4.39 -12.04 17.94
CA VAL A 42 -5.75 -12.12 17.48
C VAL A 42 -6.13 -13.59 17.70
N THR A 43 -6.17 -14.02 18.96
CA THR A 43 -6.85 -15.24 19.40
C THR A 43 -8.32 -14.92 19.29
N ALA A 44 -8.81 -14.86 18.04
CA ALA A 44 -10.19 -15.15 17.77
C ALA A 44 -10.45 -16.54 18.41
N ASP A 45 -11.37 -16.62 19.33
CA ASP A 45 -11.94 -17.88 19.77
C ASP A 45 -12.15 -18.76 18.55
N LYS A 46 -11.62 -20.00 18.55
CA LYS A 46 -11.66 -20.90 17.38
C LYS A 46 -13.08 -21.16 16.84
N GLU A 47 -14.12 -20.81 17.59
CA GLU A 47 -15.52 -20.87 17.17
C GLU A 47 -16.06 -19.57 16.55
N ASN A 48 -15.41 -18.40 16.76
CA ASN A 48 -15.87 -17.07 16.31
C ASN A 48 -14.94 -16.38 15.29
N ASN A 49 -14.20 -17.11 14.49
CA ASN A 49 -13.27 -16.59 13.46
C ASN A 49 -13.95 -15.85 12.28
N PHE A 50 -15.19 -15.42 12.45
CA PHE A 50 -16.02 -14.87 11.38
C PHE A 50 -16.49 -13.43 11.65
N SER A 51 -15.90 -12.73 12.61
CA SER A 51 -16.20 -11.34 12.96
C SER A 51 -15.32 -10.33 12.24
N LEU A 52 -15.73 -9.06 12.17
CA LEU A 52 -14.79 -7.99 11.92
C LEU A 52 -13.81 -7.94 13.10
N PRO A 53 -12.50 -7.79 12.86
CA PRO A 53 -11.50 -7.81 13.94
C PRO A 53 -11.51 -6.49 14.75
N LEU A 54 -12.68 -6.15 15.36
CA LEU A 54 -12.87 -4.90 16.10
C LEU A 54 -12.03 -4.83 17.37
N ASP A 55 -11.81 -5.97 18.01
CA ASP A 55 -11.04 -6.08 19.25
C ASP A 55 -9.55 -6.44 19.00
N ALA A 56 -9.16 -6.56 17.74
CA ALA A 56 -7.75 -6.66 17.34
C ALA A 56 -7.05 -5.31 17.51
N VAL A 57 -5.82 -5.33 18.02
CA VAL A 57 -4.97 -4.14 18.11
C VAL A 57 -4.60 -3.67 16.71
N ALA A 58 -4.89 -2.40 16.42
CA ALA A 58 -4.61 -1.74 15.16
C ALA A 58 -3.31 -0.92 15.27
N THR A 59 -2.19 -1.54 14.98
CA THR A 59 -0.86 -0.93 15.11
C THR A 59 -0.64 0.23 14.16
N SER A 60 -1.39 0.29 13.07
CA SER A 60 -1.37 1.41 12.11
C SER A 60 -2.08 2.67 12.61
N GLY A 61 -2.96 2.55 13.59
CA GLY A 61 -3.72 3.69 14.13
C GLY A 61 -3.16 4.26 15.43
N SER A 62 -2.43 3.45 16.21
CA SER A 62 -1.80 3.85 17.46
C SER A 62 -0.72 2.86 17.89
N ARG A 63 0.32 3.34 18.56
CA ARG A 63 1.35 2.52 19.19
C ARG A 63 1.07 2.25 20.68
N LEU A 64 -0.06 2.73 21.19
CA LEU A 64 -0.50 2.55 22.58
C LEU A 64 -1.35 1.28 22.80
N GLY A 65 -1.37 0.37 21.80
CA GLY A 65 -2.12 -0.90 21.89
C GLY A 65 -3.63 -0.73 21.82
N LEU A 66 -4.14 0.31 21.15
CA LEU A 66 -5.58 0.49 20.94
C LEU A 66 -6.11 -0.54 19.96
N THR A 67 -7.24 -1.13 20.27
CA THR A 67 -8.00 -1.97 19.34
C THR A 67 -8.66 -1.12 18.25
N SER A 68 -9.07 -1.77 17.16
CA SER A 68 -9.83 -1.08 16.11
C SER A 68 -11.08 -0.39 16.66
N ARG A 69 -11.76 -0.98 17.66
CA ARG A 69 -12.93 -0.44 18.36
C ARG A 69 -12.62 0.82 19.16
N GLU A 70 -11.44 0.87 19.79
CA GLU A 70 -11.00 1.98 20.65
C GLU A 70 -10.41 3.18 19.88
N LEU A 71 -10.09 2.99 18.60
CA LEU A 71 -9.51 4.06 17.78
C LEU A 71 -10.59 5.01 17.25
N PRO A 72 -10.41 6.36 17.37
CA PRO A 72 -11.27 7.35 16.72
C PRO A 72 -10.87 7.54 15.24
N ALA A 73 -10.85 6.45 14.46
CA ALA A 73 -10.51 6.43 13.03
C ALA A 73 -11.02 5.15 12.37
N SER A 74 -11.31 5.19 11.07
CA SER A 74 -11.62 4.02 10.27
C SER A 74 -10.37 3.19 10.01
N VAL A 75 -10.34 1.97 10.54
CA VAL A 75 -9.30 0.98 10.28
C VAL A 75 -9.96 -0.31 9.80
N SER A 76 -9.49 -0.85 8.69
CA SER A 76 -9.83 -2.19 8.22
C SER A 76 -8.65 -3.12 8.45
N ILE A 77 -8.89 -4.31 8.99
CA ILE A 77 -7.87 -5.35 9.19
C ILE A 77 -8.28 -6.56 8.38
N VAL A 78 -7.43 -7.00 7.45
CA VAL A 78 -7.61 -8.23 6.67
C VAL A 78 -6.62 -9.25 7.20
N THR A 79 -7.11 -10.20 7.98
CA THR A 79 -6.28 -11.22 8.64
C THR A 79 -5.81 -12.29 7.64
N GLN A 80 -4.77 -13.04 7.99
CA GLN A 80 -4.30 -14.15 7.17
C GLN A 80 -5.41 -15.19 6.93
N GLU A 81 -6.22 -15.44 7.92
CA GLU A 81 -7.35 -16.37 7.83
C GLU A 81 -8.41 -15.88 6.83
N MET A 82 -8.75 -14.58 6.86
CA MET A 82 -9.63 -13.98 5.85
C MET A 82 -9.04 -14.09 4.44
N MET A 83 -7.72 -13.82 4.29
CA MET A 83 -7.04 -13.98 3.02
C MET A 83 -7.10 -15.43 2.52
N GLN A 84 -6.94 -16.40 3.40
CA GLN A 84 -7.04 -17.83 3.08
C GLN A 84 -8.45 -18.24 2.68
N LEU A 85 -9.46 -17.86 3.49
CA LEU A 85 -10.87 -18.20 3.26
C LEU A 85 -11.38 -17.67 1.92
N ARG A 86 -10.98 -16.45 1.58
CA ARG A 86 -11.32 -15.80 0.30
C ARG A 86 -10.38 -16.18 -0.84
N GLY A 87 -9.29 -16.91 -0.55
CA GLY A 87 -8.25 -17.30 -1.52
C GLY A 87 -7.49 -16.11 -2.12
N LEU A 88 -7.30 -15.01 -1.35
CA LEU A 88 -6.58 -13.83 -1.80
C LEU A 88 -5.08 -14.14 -1.83
N ARG A 89 -4.47 -14.06 -3.01
CA ARG A 89 -3.06 -14.46 -3.21
C ARG A 89 -2.09 -13.34 -2.91
N THR A 90 -2.49 -12.12 -3.19
CA THR A 90 -1.62 -10.95 -3.10
C THR A 90 -2.17 -9.92 -2.11
N ALA A 91 -1.28 -9.06 -1.64
CA ALA A 91 -1.68 -7.91 -0.83
C ALA A 91 -2.65 -6.98 -1.57
N VAL A 92 -2.56 -6.87 -2.90
CA VAL A 92 -3.48 -6.06 -3.71
C VAL A 92 -4.90 -6.62 -3.62
N GLU A 93 -5.08 -7.92 -3.87
CA GLU A 93 -6.40 -8.58 -3.75
C GLU A 93 -6.99 -8.42 -2.33
N ALA A 94 -6.13 -8.54 -1.30
CA ALA A 94 -6.55 -8.38 0.08
C ALA A 94 -7.00 -6.95 0.40
N VAL A 95 -6.29 -5.94 -0.07
CA VAL A 95 -6.65 -4.52 0.10
C VAL A 95 -7.95 -4.20 -0.62
N GLU A 96 -8.16 -4.70 -1.84
CA GLU A 96 -9.40 -4.51 -2.61
C GLU A 96 -10.63 -5.11 -1.94
N SER A 97 -10.46 -6.14 -1.11
CA SER A 97 -11.56 -6.74 -0.35
C SER A 97 -12.04 -5.88 0.82
N ALA A 98 -11.28 -4.86 1.23
CA ALA A 98 -11.64 -3.95 2.32
C ALA A 98 -12.60 -2.85 1.83
N VAL A 99 -13.38 -2.30 2.78
CA VAL A 99 -14.39 -1.29 2.49
C VAL A 99 -13.80 -0.05 1.82
N GLY A 100 -14.40 0.39 0.70
CA GLY A 100 -14.04 1.62 0.00
C GLY A 100 -12.62 1.65 -0.59
N MET A 101 -11.96 0.49 -0.70
CA MET A 101 -10.65 0.38 -1.32
C MET A 101 -10.78 0.01 -2.79
N THR A 102 -10.06 0.72 -3.64
CA THR A 102 -9.74 0.26 -4.97
C THR A 102 -8.25 0.06 -5.09
N GLY A 103 -7.87 -0.86 -5.95
CA GLY A 103 -6.48 -1.22 -6.14
C GLY A 103 -6.25 -1.73 -7.55
N GLY A 104 -5.09 -2.21 -7.74
CA GLY A 104 -4.59 -2.79 -8.96
C GLY A 104 -3.08 -2.76 -8.93
N THR A 105 -2.48 -3.33 -9.93
CA THR A 105 -1.07 -3.15 -10.15
C THR A 105 -0.89 -2.20 -11.33
N ASN A 106 -0.09 -1.16 -11.16
CA ASN A 106 0.45 -0.41 -12.27
C ASN A 106 1.50 -1.24 -13.01
N PHE A 107 2.09 -0.67 -14.03
CA PHE A 107 3.14 -1.27 -14.83
C PHE A 107 4.21 -1.94 -13.95
N GLY A 108 4.69 -3.12 -14.35
CA GLY A 108 5.72 -3.85 -13.63
C GLY A 108 5.33 -4.28 -12.20
N SER A 109 4.05 -4.61 -11.99
CA SER A 109 3.52 -5.13 -10.70
C SER A 109 3.63 -4.17 -9.51
N ILE A 110 3.65 -2.85 -9.75
CA ILE A 110 3.63 -1.83 -8.69
C ILE A 110 2.21 -1.72 -8.12
N PRO A 111 1.99 -1.94 -6.81
CA PRO A 111 0.68 -1.77 -6.21
C PRO A 111 0.24 -0.30 -6.26
N ASN A 112 -1.00 -0.09 -6.66
CA ASN A 112 -1.62 1.22 -6.72
C ASN A 112 -2.95 1.17 -5.96
N TYR A 113 -3.01 1.83 -4.81
CA TYR A 113 -4.19 1.86 -3.95
C TYR A 113 -4.87 3.21 -3.99
N SER A 114 -6.21 3.20 -3.87
CA SER A 114 -7.00 4.40 -3.74
C SER A 114 -8.08 4.22 -2.68
N THR A 115 -8.33 5.26 -1.92
CA THR A 115 -9.37 5.33 -0.90
C THR A 115 -9.83 6.77 -0.73
N ARG A 116 -11.12 6.99 -0.47
CA ARG A 116 -11.72 8.29 -0.20
C ARG A 116 -11.39 9.36 -1.26
N GLY A 117 -11.27 8.95 -2.53
CA GLY A 117 -10.97 9.87 -3.64
C GLY A 117 -9.50 10.21 -3.82
N PHE A 118 -8.59 9.62 -3.06
CA PHE A 118 -7.16 9.83 -3.14
C PHE A 118 -6.44 8.52 -3.44
N GLY A 119 -5.56 8.53 -4.44
CA GLY A 119 -4.84 7.34 -4.88
C GLY A 119 -3.37 7.59 -5.17
N GLY A 120 -2.65 6.53 -5.55
CA GLY A 120 -1.22 6.58 -5.86
C GLY A 120 -0.39 7.01 -4.65
N ASN A 121 0.43 8.04 -4.81
CA ASN A 121 1.32 8.54 -3.76
C ASN A 121 0.62 9.10 -2.53
N ASN A 122 -0.69 9.41 -2.60
CA ASN A 122 -1.47 9.84 -1.43
C ASN A 122 -1.80 8.69 -0.47
N VAL A 123 -1.58 7.43 -0.88
CA VAL A 123 -1.72 6.26 -0.01
C VAL A 123 -0.34 5.71 0.29
N THR A 124 0.05 5.77 1.56
CA THR A 124 1.36 5.28 2.00
C THR A 124 1.34 3.76 2.14
N ILE A 125 2.35 3.08 1.58
CA ILE A 125 2.55 1.64 1.70
C ILE A 125 3.66 1.38 2.70
N MET A 126 3.39 0.50 3.68
CA MET A 126 4.29 0.21 4.77
C MET A 126 4.46 -1.29 5.00
N ARG A 127 5.54 -1.63 5.65
CA ARG A 127 5.77 -2.92 6.28
C ARG A 127 6.10 -2.68 7.76
N ASP A 128 5.28 -3.25 8.64
CA ASP A 128 5.45 -3.12 10.09
C ASP A 128 5.58 -1.67 10.57
N GLY A 129 4.84 -0.75 9.94
CA GLY A 129 4.85 0.68 10.26
C GLY A 129 6.05 1.46 9.72
N ILE A 130 6.88 0.86 8.83
CA ILE A 130 8.01 1.50 8.16
C ILE A 130 7.68 1.65 6.67
N ARG A 131 7.82 2.86 6.16
CA ARG A 131 7.44 3.22 4.80
C ARG A 131 8.24 2.46 3.75
N GLN A 132 7.54 1.91 2.73
CA GLN A 132 8.14 1.17 1.62
C GLN A 132 8.13 1.96 0.31
N ASN A 133 7.17 2.89 0.12
CA ASN A 133 7.06 3.68 -1.10
C ASN A 133 7.76 5.05 -0.97
N THR A 134 9.04 5.06 -0.57
CA THR A 134 9.85 6.28 -0.48
C THR A 134 10.11 6.92 -1.83
N ALA A 135 10.06 6.13 -2.91
CA ALA A 135 10.15 6.59 -4.31
C ALA A 135 9.08 5.93 -5.18
N SER A 136 8.81 6.53 -6.35
CA SER A 136 8.01 5.86 -7.40
C SER A 136 8.68 4.55 -7.80
N GLN A 137 7.90 3.51 -8.00
CA GLN A 137 8.28 2.13 -8.33
C GLN A 137 9.01 1.35 -7.20
N SER A 138 9.21 1.94 -6.00
CA SER A 138 9.88 1.22 -4.91
C SER A 138 9.00 0.18 -4.23
N SER A 139 7.69 0.34 -4.21
CA SER A 139 6.77 -0.66 -3.67
C SER A 139 6.55 -1.81 -4.65
N ARG A 140 6.46 -3.03 -4.11
CA ARG A 140 6.17 -4.25 -4.89
C ARG A 140 4.95 -4.97 -4.33
N THR A 141 4.28 -5.73 -5.19
CA THR A 141 3.23 -6.64 -4.76
C THR A 141 3.82 -7.71 -3.85
N VAL A 142 3.13 -8.02 -2.76
CA VAL A 142 3.57 -8.99 -1.75
C VAL A 142 2.61 -10.17 -1.74
N ASP A 143 3.14 -11.39 -1.64
CA ASP A 143 2.36 -12.61 -1.47
C ASP A 143 1.72 -12.65 -0.08
N SER A 144 0.42 -12.98 0.00
CA SER A 144 -0.33 -13.07 1.25
C SER A 144 0.18 -14.19 2.18
N PHE A 145 0.88 -15.21 1.67
CA PHE A 145 1.39 -16.32 2.46
C PHE A 145 2.41 -15.88 3.51
N ILE A 146 3.24 -14.87 3.19
CA ILE A 146 4.29 -14.38 4.11
C ILE A 146 3.78 -13.31 5.10
N LEU A 147 2.51 -12.92 5.01
CA LEU A 147 1.92 -11.89 5.86
C LEU A 147 1.09 -12.50 7.00
N ASP A 148 1.09 -11.84 8.14
CA ASP A 148 0.16 -12.10 9.25
C ASP A 148 -1.21 -11.49 8.95
N ARG A 149 -1.21 -10.21 8.62
CA ARG A 149 -2.40 -9.44 8.26
C ARG A 149 -2.03 -8.19 7.47
N ILE A 150 -3.06 -7.51 6.96
CA ILE A 150 -2.92 -6.17 6.36
C ILE A 150 -3.82 -5.22 7.15
N GLU A 151 -3.26 -4.11 7.60
CA GLU A 151 -4.00 -3.04 8.26
C GLU A 151 -4.13 -1.85 7.31
N ILE A 152 -5.33 -1.30 7.17
CA ILE A 152 -5.64 -0.19 6.29
C ILE A 152 -6.24 0.92 7.12
N LEU A 153 -5.48 1.98 7.34
CA LEU A 153 -5.93 3.21 7.99
C LEU A 153 -6.36 4.20 6.92
N LYS A 154 -7.55 4.77 7.05
CA LYS A 154 -8.14 5.66 6.05
C LYS A 154 -8.10 7.11 6.49
N GLY A 155 -7.90 7.99 5.49
CA GLY A 155 -7.73 9.43 5.72
C GLY A 155 -6.34 9.82 6.21
N PRO A 156 -6.11 11.13 6.43
CA PRO A 156 -4.81 11.67 6.77
C PRO A 156 -4.27 11.14 8.09
N ASP A 157 -3.05 10.65 8.10
CA ASP A 157 -2.35 10.29 9.34
C ASP A 157 -0.85 10.60 9.29
N GLY A 158 -0.52 11.85 9.50
CA GLY A 158 0.86 12.26 9.66
C GLY A 158 1.47 11.88 11.01
N LEU A 159 0.65 11.57 12.03
CA LEU A 159 1.12 11.17 13.36
C LEU A 159 1.95 9.88 13.30
N MET A 160 1.40 8.83 12.67
CA MET A 160 2.04 7.51 12.64
C MET A 160 3.15 7.43 11.59
N PHE A 161 3.01 8.18 10.49
CA PHE A 161 3.76 7.91 9.25
C PHE A 161 4.63 9.08 8.77
N GLY A 162 4.52 10.24 9.40
CA GLY A 162 5.22 11.45 8.97
C GLY A 162 4.62 12.04 7.70
N GLU A 163 5.48 12.41 6.75
CA GLU A 163 5.04 13.00 5.48
C GLU A 163 4.33 11.98 4.60
N GLY A 164 3.29 12.40 3.86
CA GLY A 164 2.46 11.54 3.01
C GLY A 164 1.14 11.13 3.71
N ALA A 165 0.54 10.01 3.26
CA ALA A 165 -0.68 9.42 3.84
C ALA A 165 -1.89 10.37 3.94
N ILE A 166 -2.13 11.24 2.93
CA ILE A 166 -3.32 12.09 2.91
C ILE A 166 -4.58 11.25 2.67
N GLY A 167 -4.53 10.29 1.74
CA GLY A 167 -5.62 9.34 1.50
C GLY A 167 -5.71 8.25 2.56
N GLY A 168 -4.58 7.86 3.13
CA GLY A 168 -4.48 6.78 4.09
C GLY A 168 -3.18 6.00 4.01
N ALA A 169 -3.15 4.86 4.71
CA ALA A 169 -2.00 3.97 4.71
C ALA A 169 -2.41 2.49 4.64
N VAL A 170 -1.63 1.69 3.92
CA VAL A 170 -1.72 0.24 3.84
C VAL A 170 -0.46 -0.34 4.48
N ASN A 171 -0.61 -1.08 5.56
CA ASN A 171 0.49 -1.63 6.34
C ASN A 171 0.48 -3.15 6.31
N TYR A 172 1.52 -3.74 5.72
CA TYR A 172 1.75 -5.18 5.68
C TYR A 172 2.42 -5.61 6.98
N ILE A 173 1.75 -6.45 7.76
CA ILE A 173 2.26 -6.93 9.04
C ILE A 173 2.94 -8.28 8.85
N SER A 174 4.20 -8.36 9.25
CA SER A 174 5.00 -9.58 9.22
C SER A 174 4.56 -10.58 10.28
N LYS A 175 4.69 -11.89 9.98
CA LYS A 175 4.44 -12.95 10.97
C LYS A 175 5.48 -12.89 12.09
N SER A 176 4.99 -12.94 13.32
CA SER A 176 5.83 -13.01 14.52
C SER A 176 6.46 -14.40 14.70
N PRO A 177 7.57 -14.52 15.48
CA PRO A 177 8.13 -15.81 15.88
C PRO A 177 7.08 -16.69 16.54
N SER A 178 6.99 -17.96 16.14
CA SER A 178 5.94 -18.87 16.62
C SER A 178 6.23 -19.39 18.03
N PRO A 179 5.27 -19.29 18.97
CA PRO A 179 5.46 -19.88 20.32
C PRO A 179 5.28 -21.39 20.33
N THR A 180 4.67 -21.97 19.30
CA THR A 180 4.44 -23.42 19.14
C THR A 180 5.04 -23.92 17.83
N LEU A 181 5.40 -25.20 17.78
CA LEU A 181 5.85 -25.80 16.52
C LEU A 181 4.71 -25.77 15.51
N ARG A 182 5.00 -25.19 14.35
CA ARG A 182 4.06 -25.05 13.25
C ARG A 182 4.77 -25.16 11.93
N SER A 183 4.17 -25.89 10.99
CA SER A 183 4.62 -25.97 9.60
C SER A 183 3.44 -25.73 8.68
N ASP A 184 3.62 -24.96 7.63
CA ASP A 184 2.60 -24.65 6.62
C ASP A 184 3.15 -24.99 5.23
N LEU A 185 2.32 -25.65 4.43
CA LEU A 185 2.60 -25.93 3.02
C LEU A 185 1.44 -25.42 2.17
N LEU A 186 1.76 -24.81 1.04
CA LEU A 186 0.82 -24.42 0.01
C LEU A 186 1.41 -24.79 -1.36
N ALA A 187 0.62 -25.43 -2.21
CA ALA A 187 0.90 -25.57 -3.63
C ALA A 187 -0.36 -25.25 -4.42
N SER A 188 -0.24 -24.50 -5.51
CA SER A 188 -1.37 -24.25 -6.40
C SER A 188 -0.94 -24.20 -7.86
N TYR A 189 -1.91 -24.50 -8.74
CA TYR A 189 -1.78 -24.39 -10.19
C TYR A 189 -3.07 -23.82 -10.78
N GLY A 190 -2.96 -22.91 -11.73
CA GLY A 190 -4.11 -22.21 -12.27
C GLY A 190 -3.96 -21.74 -13.71
N GLY A 191 -4.89 -20.90 -14.14
CA GLY A 191 -4.92 -20.30 -15.46
C GLY A 191 -3.60 -19.63 -15.84
N TRP A 192 -3.34 -19.54 -17.13
CA TRP A 192 -2.15 -18.91 -17.72
C TRP A 192 -0.83 -19.55 -17.29
N GLY A 193 -0.83 -20.85 -17.00
CA GLY A 193 0.33 -21.58 -16.49
C GLY A 193 0.83 -21.06 -15.14
N SER A 194 -0.05 -20.40 -14.35
CA SER A 194 0.32 -19.89 -13.04
C SER A 194 0.51 -21.03 -12.04
N TYR A 195 1.55 -20.94 -11.23
CA TYR A 195 1.73 -21.82 -10.08
C TYR A 195 2.33 -21.06 -8.88
N ARG A 196 2.05 -21.56 -7.69
CA ARG A 196 2.47 -20.97 -6.42
C ARG A 196 2.88 -22.04 -5.45
N VAL A 197 3.98 -21.81 -4.75
CA VAL A 197 4.48 -22.66 -3.65
C VAL A 197 4.70 -21.80 -2.44
N GLY A 198 4.20 -22.24 -1.28
CA GLY A 198 4.43 -21.60 0.01
C GLY A 198 4.93 -22.63 1.02
N LEU A 199 6.01 -22.32 1.71
CA LEU A 199 6.62 -23.14 2.77
C LEU A 199 6.78 -22.29 4.02
N GLY A 200 6.28 -22.76 5.15
CA GLY A 200 6.39 -22.07 6.43
C GLY A 200 6.78 -23.01 7.54
N VAL A 201 7.70 -22.61 8.42
CA VAL A 201 8.08 -23.34 9.62
C VAL A 201 8.38 -22.38 10.75
N GLY A 202 7.97 -22.73 11.97
CA GLY A 202 8.25 -21.93 13.17
C GLY A 202 8.09 -22.73 14.43
N GLY A 203 8.63 -22.21 15.52
CA GLY A 203 8.52 -22.84 16.82
C GLY A 203 9.54 -22.35 17.83
N PRO A 204 9.46 -22.84 19.07
CA PRO A 204 10.46 -22.57 20.10
C PRO A 204 11.73 -23.41 19.88
N LEU A 205 12.89 -22.81 20.12
CA LEU A 205 14.14 -23.54 20.29
C LEU A 205 14.23 -23.93 21.76
N LYS A 206 13.89 -25.18 22.08
CA LYS A 206 13.76 -25.68 23.46
C LYS A 206 14.98 -25.36 24.33
N GLY A 207 14.75 -24.83 25.52
CA GLY A 207 15.78 -24.52 26.52
C GLY A 207 16.60 -23.26 26.24
N THR A 208 16.29 -22.46 25.23
CA THR A 208 17.11 -21.31 24.83
C THR A 208 16.42 -19.94 25.00
N GLY A 209 15.11 -19.90 25.19
CA GLY A 209 14.30 -18.66 25.19
C GLY A 209 14.10 -18.04 23.79
N PHE A 210 14.54 -18.72 22.72
CA PHE A 210 14.33 -18.27 21.33
C PHE A 210 13.11 -18.94 20.71
N ASN A 211 12.36 -18.13 19.95
CA ASN A 211 11.33 -18.57 19.02
C ASN A 211 11.68 -18.08 17.60
N TYR A 212 11.24 -18.80 16.60
CA TYR A 212 11.49 -18.42 15.21
C TYR A 212 10.27 -18.64 14.31
N ARG A 213 10.26 -17.97 13.17
CA ARG A 213 9.38 -18.24 12.03
C ARG A 213 10.15 -17.98 10.74
N ALA A 214 9.99 -18.88 9.76
CA ALA A 214 10.50 -18.73 8.41
C ALA A 214 9.38 -19.07 7.43
N ASP A 215 9.12 -18.19 6.46
CA ASP A 215 8.14 -18.39 5.40
C ASP A 215 8.78 -18.07 4.05
N TYR A 216 8.62 -18.97 3.09
CA TYR A 216 9.03 -18.79 1.70
C TYR A 216 7.81 -18.85 0.80
N ALA A 217 7.75 -17.97 -0.19
CA ALA A 217 6.72 -18.00 -1.23
C ALA A 217 7.36 -17.82 -2.59
N HIS A 218 6.99 -18.69 -3.53
CA HIS A 218 7.34 -18.59 -4.94
C HIS A 218 6.07 -18.50 -5.77
N ASN A 219 6.05 -17.59 -6.74
CA ASN A 219 4.95 -17.43 -7.69
C ASN A 219 5.50 -17.30 -9.10
N TYR A 220 4.80 -17.88 -10.04
CA TYR A 220 5.05 -17.73 -11.47
C TYR A 220 3.73 -17.66 -12.23
N THR A 221 3.70 -16.90 -13.32
CA THR A 221 2.61 -16.86 -14.31
C THR A 221 3.15 -16.43 -15.67
N ASN A 222 2.57 -16.97 -16.76
CA ASN A 222 2.81 -16.43 -18.10
C ASN A 222 1.98 -15.17 -18.38
N GLY A 223 0.95 -14.88 -17.52
CA GLY A 223 -0.04 -13.83 -17.78
C GLY A 223 -1.03 -14.19 -18.89
N TYR A 224 -2.13 -13.45 -18.95
CA TYR A 224 -3.13 -13.60 -20.02
C TYR A 224 -2.64 -13.02 -21.36
N GLN A 225 -2.01 -11.85 -21.30
CA GLN A 225 -1.45 -11.18 -22.46
C GLN A 225 -0.15 -11.87 -22.91
N ASP A 226 0.17 -11.76 -24.18
CA ASP A 226 1.39 -12.32 -24.75
C ASP A 226 2.62 -11.63 -24.13
N ARG A 227 3.65 -12.40 -23.80
CA ARG A 227 4.90 -11.88 -23.23
C ARG A 227 4.65 -10.96 -21.99
N ASN A 228 3.94 -11.53 -21.00
CA ASN A 228 3.62 -10.86 -19.73
C ASN A 228 3.94 -11.80 -18.56
N SER A 229 5.02 -12.57 -18.69
CA SER A 229 5.43 -13.49 -17.62
C SER A 229 5.93 -12.74 -16.39
N GLN A 230 5.66 -13.29 -15.22
CA GLN A 230 6.03 -12.74 -13.95
C GLN A 230 6.54 -13.83 -13.03
N ARG A 231 7.66 -13.54 -12.35
CA ARG A 231 8.22 -14.38 -11.30
C ARG A 231 8.42 -13.56 -10.03
N TYR A 232 8.15 -14.17 -8.90
CA TYR A 232 8.27 -13.58 -7.60
C TYR A 232 8.76 -14.62 -6.60
N ASP A 233 9.83 -14.30 -5.86
CA ASP A 233 10.38 -15.07 -4.75
C ASP A 233 10.45 -14.19 -3.51
N ALA A 234 9.95 -14.69 -2.38
CA ALA A 234 10.04 -14.00 -1.11
C ALA A 234 10.40 -14.96 0.03
N LEU A 235 11.33 -14.53 0.87
CA LEU A 235 11.68 -15.16 2.13
C LEU A 235 11.43 -14.18 3.26
N ALA A 236 10.56 -14.54 4.21
CA ALA A 236 10.31 -13.78 5.43
C ALA A 236 10.77 -14.59 6.65
N LEU A 237 11.56 -13.95 7.50
CA LEU A 237 12.14 -14.53 8.70
C LEU A 237 11.78 -13.68 9.91
N SER A 238 11.51 -14.32 11.05
CA SER A 238 11.47 -13.64 12.33
C SER A 238 12.09 -14.51 13.43
N VAL A 239 12.84 -13.87 14.31
CA VAL A 239 13.49 -14.51 15.47
C VAL A 239 13.24 -13.65 16.69
N GLY A 240 12.63 -14.22 17.71
CA GLY A 240 12.40 -13.60 19.00
C GLY A 240 13.25 -14.23 20.08
N TRP A 241 13.79 -13.42 20.95
CA TRP A 241 14.51 -13.84 22.14
C TRP A 241 13.98 -13.11 23.38
N ARG A 242 13.55 -13.87 24.36
CA ARG A 242 13.22 -13.34 25.68
C ARG A 242 14.40 -13.58 26.62
N ALA A 243 15.18 -12.53 26.85
CA ALA A 243 16.34 -12.59 27.74
C ALA A 243 15.91 -12.79 29.20
N ASN A 244 14.81 -12.10 29.61
CA ASN A 244 14.20 -12.20 30.95
C ASN A 244 12.78 -11.57 30.90
N GLU A 245 12.13 -11.40 32.06
CA GLU A 245 10.78 -10.81 32.15
C GLU A 245 10.71 -9.33 31.73
N LYS A 246 11.85 -8.63 31.68
CA LYS A 246 11.92 -7.21 31.35
C LYS A 246 12.40 -6.94 29.94
N LEU A 247 13.21 -7.82 29.35
CA LEU A 247 13.87 -7.59 28.06
C LEU A 247 13.51 -8.64 27.04
N SER A 248 12.97 -8.21 25.92
CA SER A 248 12.79 -9.03 24.72
C SER A 248 13.34 -8.34 23.47
N LEU A 249 13.90 -9.14 22.57
CA LEU A 249 14.37 -8.70 21.27
C LEU A 249 13.64 -9.50 20.19
N THR A 250 13.22 -8.84 19.11
CA THR A 250 12.64 -9.51 17.96
C THR A 250 13.25 -8.94 16.68
N TRP A 251 13.89 -9.81 15.92
CA TRP A 251 14.39 -9.47 14.59
C TRP A 251 13.41 -9.95 13.52
N PHE A 252 13.20 -9.13 12.49
CA PHE A 252 12.42 -9.42 11.30
C PHE A 252 13.30 -9.17 10.07
N GLY A 253 13.32 -10.11 9.15
CA GLY A 253 14.00 -10.00 7.88
C GLY A 253 13.08 -10.40 6.74
N THR A 254 13.12 -9.67 5.62
CA THR A 254 12.45 -10.07 4.38
C THR A 254 13.39 -9.84 3.21
N PHE A 255 13.50 -10.85 2.36
CA PHE A 255 14.11 -10.76 1.04
C PHE A 255 13.03 -10.99 -0.02
N LEU A 256 13.02 -10.17 -1.06
CA LEU A 256 12.10 -10.27 -2.19
C LEU A 256 12.88 -10.05 -3.47
N ASP A 257 12.75 -10.96 -4.42
CA ASP A 257 13.23 -10.88 -5.79
C ASP A 257 12.06 -11.04 -6.74
N ASP A 258 11.84 -10.08 -7.64
CA ASP A 258 10.83 -10.20 -8.67
C ASP A 258 11.37 -9.80 -10.05
N TRP A 259 10.83 -10.47 -11.05
CA TRP A 259 11.09 -10.19 -12.45
C TRP A 259 9.80 -10.28 -13.25
N ASN A 260 9.53 -9.26 -14.06
CA ASN A 260 8.31 -9.17 -14.83
C ASN A 260 8.61 -8.72 -16.26
N GLU A 261 8.05 -9.39 -17.26
CA GLU A 261 7.74 -8.75 -18.53
C GLU A 261 6.57 -7.80 -18.32
N SER A 262 6.61 -6.64 -18.96
CA SER A 262 5.63 -5.61 -18.68
C SER A 262 4.63 -5.47 -19.82
N TYR A 263 3.36 -5.53 -19.47
CA TYR A 263 2.23 -5.17 -20.32
C TYR A 263 1.69 -3.80 -19.89
N TYR A 264 1.74 -2.82 -20.80
CA TYR A 264 1.32 -1.44 -20.49
C TYR A 264 -0.14 -1.14 -20.82
N GLY A 265 -0.86 -2.08 -21.43
CA GLY A 265 -2.24 -1.96 -21.83
C GLY A 265 -2.44 -2.06 -23.32
N SER A 266 -3.68 -2.36 -23.72
CA SER A 266 -4.11 -2.35 -25.11
C SER A 266 -4.41 -0.91 -25.54
N PRO A 267 -3.96 -0.46 -26.72
CA PRO A 267 -4.26 0.87 -27.22
C PRO A 267 -5.77 1.06 -27.42
N THR A 268 -6.27 2.23 -27.00
CA THR A 268 -7.64 2.64 -27.29
C THR A 268 -7.72 3.09 -28.75
N ILE A 269 -8.40 2.33 -29.61
CA ILE A 269 -8.72 2.75 -30.97
C ILE A 269 -9.97 3.61 -30.97
N TYR A 270 -10.04 4.58 -31.87
CA TYR A 270 -11.16 5.50 -32.04
C TYR A 270 -11.25 5.95 -33.49
N ASP A 271 -12.45 6.43 -33.90
CA ASP A 271 -12.69 6.79 -35.27
C ASP A 271 -12.28 8.23 -35.57
N ALA A 272 -12.54 9.14 -34.61
CA ALA A 272 -12.23 10.57 -34.67
C ALA A 272 -12.13 11.15 -33.26
N VAL A 273 -11.77 12.43 -33.17
CA VAL A 273 -11.75 13.20 -31.91
C VAL A 273 -12.53 14.50 -32.07
N ILE A 274 -13.09 15.00 -30.97
CA ILE A 274 -13.70 16.33 -30.87
C ILE A 274 -12.93 17.14 -29.84
N ASN A 275 -12.51 18.35 -30.20
CA ASN A 275 -11.91 19.28 -29.27
C ASN A 275 -12.98 19.86 -28.33
N THR A 276 -12.94 19.47 -27.06
CA THR A 276 -13.94 19.88 -26.04
C THR A 276 -13.75 21.30 -25.53
N THR A 277 -12.68 21.99 -25.91
CA THR A 277 -12.39 23.38 -25.52
C THR A 277 -12.86 24.38 -26.56
N VAL A 278 -13.33 23.93 -27.72
CA VAL A 278 -13.84 24.77 -28.82
C VAL A 278 -15.34 24.55 -28.95
N ALA A 279 -16.13 25.63 -28.80
CA ALA A 279 -17.56 25.57 -29.00
C ALA A 279 -17.88 25.25 -30.46
N GLY A 280 -18.78 24.29 -30.72
CA GLY A 280 -19.16 23.89 -32.05
C GLY A 280 -18.09 23.07 -32.82
N ALA A 281 -17.04 22.58 -32.16
CA ALA A 281 -16.04 21.71 -32.78
C ALA A 281 -16.70 20.49 -33.41
N VAL A 282 -16.26 20.14 -34.63
CA VAL A 282 -16.68 18.93 -35.36
C VAL A 282 -15.69 17.80 -35.18
N PRO A 283 -16.09 16.53 -35.39
CA PRO A 283 -15.18 15.41 -35.36
C PRO A 283 -14.06 15.52 -36.39
N GLU A 284 -12.83 15.25 -35.97
CA GLU A 284 -11.63 15.26 -36.81
C GLU A 284 -10.89 13.93 -36.71
N VAL A 285 -10.38 13.43 -37.85
CA VAL A 285 -9.54 12.22 -37.87
C VAL A 285 -8.09 12.63 -37.64
N ARG A 286 -7.69 12.67 -36.37
CA ARG A 286 -6.31 12.97 -35.94
C ARG A 286 -6.00 12.29 -34.61
N THR A 287 -4.73 12.35 -34.21
CA THR A 287 -4.29 11.80 -32.93
C THR A 287 -4.96 12.53 -31.77
N PHE A 288 -5.40 11.77 -30.77
CA PHE A 288 -6.06 12.23 -29.55
C PHE A 288 -5.10 13.05 -28.65
N VAL A 289 -5.59 14.17 -28.18
CA VAL A 289 -4.93 15.00 -27.18
C VAL A 289 -5.73 14.89 -25.88
N ALA A 290 -5.18 14.18 -24.88
CA ALA A 290 -5.88 13.78 -23.67
C ALA A 290 -6.47 14.96 -22.85
N THR A 291 -5.92 16.14 -23.00
CA THR A 291 -6.25 17.33 -22.24
C THR A 291 -7.40 18.15 -22.84
N THR A 292 -7.62 18.05 -24.14
CA THR A 292 -8.59 18.84 -24.88
C THR A 292 -9.63 18.04 -25.61
N ASP A 293 -9.36 16.77 -25.91
CA ASP A 293 -10.20 16.01 -26.80
C ASP A 293 -11.12 15.01 -26.10
N ARG A 294 -12.19 14.65 -26.77
CA ARG A 294 -13.02 13.47 -26.52
C ARG A 294 -12.93 12.56 -27.73
N MET A 295 -12.67 11.28 -27.50
CA MET A 295 -12.68 10.26 -28.53
C MET A 295 -14.10 9.94 -28.97
N ILE A 296 -14.27 9.64 -30.26
CA ILE A 296 -15.49 9.10 -30.86
C ILE A 296 -15.33 7.60 -31.02
N ASN A 297 -16.28 6.82 -30.47
CA ASN A 297 -16.26 5.35 -30.48
C ASN A 297 -14.96 4.75 -29.91
N PRO A 298 -14.54 5.14 -28.70
CA PRO A 298 -13.33 4.57 -28.08
C PRO A 298 -13.56 3.11 -27.71
N ARG A 299 -12.67 2.22 -28.12
CA ARG A 299 -12.74 0.77 -27.87
C ARG A 299 -11.38 0.11 -27.89
N VAL A 300 -11.27 -1.08 -27.32
CA VAL A 300 -10.17 -2.00 -27.57
C VAL A 300 -10.60 -2.97 -28.67
N ASP A 301 -9.76 -3.20 -29.65
CA ASP A 301 -10.03 -4.23 -30.65
C ASP A 301 -9.99 -5.62 -30.00
N PRO A 302 -11.07 -6.42 -30.06
CA PRO A 302 -11.10 -7.76 -29.47
C PRO A 302 -9.97 -8.67 -29.93
N ALA A 303 -9.54 -8.55 -31.21
CA ALA A 303 -8.46 -9.35 -31.78
C ALA A 303 -7.08 -8.91 -31.24
N ALA A 304 -6.95 -7.69 -30.74
CA ALA A 304 -5.72 -7.15 -30.13
C ALA A 304 -5.64 -7.30 -28.60
N ARG A 305 -6.66 -7.87 -27.98
CA ARG A 305 -6.81 -7.93 -26.50
C ARG A 305 -5.63 -8.63 -25.79
N ARG A 306 -5.02 -9.63 -26.43
CA ARG A 306 -3.85 -10.34 -25.91
C ARG A 306 -2.51 -9.74 -26.34
N THR A 307 -2.53 -8.81 -27.30
CA THR A 307 -1.32 -8.28 -27.92
C THR A 307 -0.56 -7.39 -26.94
N ASN A 308 0.70 -7.72 -26.69
CA ASN A 308 1.64 -6.86 -25.96
C ASN A 308 2.53 -6.12 -26.97
N TYR A 309 2.43 -4.79 -26.99
CA TYR A 309 3.16 -3.92 -27.93
C TYR A 309 4.56 -3.56 -27.45
N ASN A 310 4.96 -3.99 -26.25
CA ASN A 310 6.29 -3.73 -25.70
C ASN A 310 7.40 -4.43 -26.53
N ILE A 311 8.62 -3.94 -26.41
CA ILE A 311 9.81 -4.53 -27.03
C ILE A 311 10.05 -5.96 -26.50
N LEU A 312 10.77 -6.79 -27.30
CA LEU A 312 11.01 -8.19 -26.95
C LEU A 312 11.90 -8.37 -25.71
N ASP A 313 12.80 -7.43 -25.44
CA ASP A 313 13.74 -7.43 -24.31
C ASP A 313 13.31 -6.50 -23.17
N ASN A 314 11.99 -6.32 -23.01
CA ASN A 314 11.44 -5.57 -21.89
C ASN A 314 11.54 -6.36 -20.57
N TYR A 315 11.76 -5.65 -19.47
CA TYR A 315 11.66 -6.21 -18.12
C TYR A 315 11.56 -5.12 -17.05
N ALA A 316 11.02 -5.51 -15.91
CA ALA A 316 11.13 -4.84 -14.63
C ALA A 316 11.63 -5.86 -13.61
N ALA A 317 12.79 -5.63 -13.03
CA ALA A 317 13.42 -6.52 -12.06
C ALA A 317 13.75 -5.75 -10.77
N THR A 318 13.44 -6.35 -9.63
CA THR A 318 13.63 -5.69 -8.33
C THR A 318 14.13 -6.68 -7.29
N GLU A 319 15.14 -6.27 -6.54
CA GLU A 319 15.62 -6.96 -5.34
C GLU A 319 15.37 -6.04 -4.14
N ASN A 320 14.62 -6.51 -3.14
CA ASN A 320 14.32 -5.77 -1.91
C ASN A 320 14.77 -6.57 -0.70
N VAL A 321 15.49 -5.92 0.21
CA VAL A 321 15.82 -6.48 1.51
C VAL A 321 15.31 -5.54 2.60
N PHE A 322 14.64 -6.09 3.59
CA PHE A 322 14.19 -5.36 4.75
C PHE A 322 14.59 -6.08 6.02
N ASN A 323 15.22 -5.36 6.94
CA ASN A 323 15.59 -5.86 8.26
C ASN A 323 15.13 -4.86 9.33
N ARG A 324 14.58 -5.38 10.43
CA ARG A 324 14.16 -4.61 11.59
C ARG A 324 14.50 -5.37 12.85
N LEU A 325 15.15 -4.71 13.80
CA LEU A 325 15.35 -5.19 15.17
C LEU A 325 14.48 -4.37 16.11
N ARG A 326 13.57 -5.03 16.78
CA ARG A 326 12.74 -4.44 17.84
C ARG A 326 13.26 -4.91 19.19
N THR A 327 13.48 -3.96 20.09
CA THR A 327 13.85 -4.18 21.48
C THR A 327 12.74 -3.62 22.37
N ASP A 328 12.14 -4.45 23.20
CA ASP A 328 11.15 -4.04 24.23
C ASP A 328 11.79 -4.20 25.59
N LEU A 329 11.87 -3.10 26.35
CA LEU A 329 12.41 -3.05 27.72
C LEU A 329 11.36 -2.53 28.69
N ARG A 330 10.90 -3.39 29.60
CA ARG A 330 9.99 -3.02 30.67
C ARG A 330 10.82 -2.49 31.86
N LEU A 331 10.82 -1.17 32.05
CA LEU A 331 11.53 -0.52 33.16
C LEU A 331 10.80 -0.75 34.48
N THR A 332 9.48 -0.51 34.50
CA THR A 332 8.54 -0.84 35.56
C THR A 332 7.28 -1.48 34.96
N PRO A 333 6.30 -1.96 35.76
CA PRO A 333 5.02 -2.43 35.21
C PRO A 333 4.27 -1.36 34.39
N GLU A 334 4.50 -0.07 34.71
CA GLU A 334 3.82 1.06 34.07
C GLU A 334 4.66 1.71 32.97
N ILE A 335 5.98 1.50 32.92
CA ILE A 335 6.90 2.18 32.00
C ILE A 335 7.60 1.18 31.10
N GLU A 336 7.39 1.32 29.79
CA GLU A 336 7.98 0.50 28.74
C GLU A 336 8.77 1.38 27.75
N LEU A 337 9.99 0.98 27.46
CA LEU A 337 10.82 1.56 26.41
C LEU A 337 10.87 0.58 25.22
N ARG A 338 10.53 1.06 24.04
CA ARG A 338 10.65 0.31 22.78
C ARG A 338 11.62 1.02 21.85
N ASN A 339 12.56 0.28 21.28
CA ASN A 339 13.41 0.75 20.21
C ASN A 339 13.21 -0.13 18.97
N GLU A 340 13.20 0.47 17.80
CA GLU A 340 13.14 -0.21 16.51
C GLU A 340 14.18 0.37 15.57
N ALA A 341 15.28 -0.36 15.37
CA ALA A 341 16.29 -0.07 14.37
C ALA A 341 15.99 -0.84 13.09
N TYR A 342 16.09 -0.19 11.92
CA TYR A 342 15.76 -0.83 10.65
C TYR A 342 16.64 -0.36 9.50
N VAL A 343 16.79 -1.27 8.52
CA VAL A 343 17.41 -0.98 7.23
C VAL A 343 16.63 -1.67 6.13
N ALA A 344 16.34 -0.92 5.07
CA ALA A 344 15.76 -1.45 3.85
C ALA A 344 16.63 -1.06 2.66
N THR A 345 16.83 -2.01 1.74
CA THR A 345 17.53 -1.75 0.48
C THR A 345 16.67 -2.19 -0.68
N GLN A 346 16.74 -1.46 -1.79
CA GLN A 346 16.07 -1.80 -3.01
C GLN A 346 16.96 -1.52 -4.21
N LEU A 347 17.04 -2.49 -5.12
CA LEU A 347 17.63 -2.31 -6.43
C LEU A 347 16.57 -2.58 -7.49
N LEU A 348 16.20 -1.55 -8.28
CA LEU A 348 15.29 -1.66 -9.41
C LEU A 348 16.02 -1.40 -10.72
N LYS A 349 15.81 -2.28 -11.69
CA LYS A 349 16.17 -2.10 -13.09
C LYS A 349 14.94 -2.29 -13.96
N TRP A 350 14.68 -1.32 -14.83
CA TRP A 350 13.49 -1.29 -15.66
C TRP A 350 13.88 -0.90 -17.09
N ARG A 351 13.42 -1.70 -18.06
CA ARG A 351 13.63 -1.49 -19.49
C ARG A 351 12.33 -1.75 -20.22
N ASN A 352 11.69 -0.70 -20.70
CA ASN A 352 10.35 -0.81 -21.28
C ASN A 352 10.08 0.25 -22.34
N GLU A 353 9.11 -0.03 -23.20
CA GLU A 353 8.33 0.95 -23.91
C GLU A 353 7.01 1.15 -23.14
N GLU A 354 6.62 2.41 -22.86
CA GLU A 354 5.58 2.73 -21.89
C GLU A 354 4.36 3.46 -22.49
N SER A 355 4.29 3.65 -23.80
CA SER A 355 3.23 4.43 -24.44
C SER A 355 2.84 3.91 -25.81
N ASN A 356 1.63 3.35 -25.90
CA ASN A 356 1.05 2.82 -27.13
C ASN A 356 -0.17 3.64 -27.54
N THR A 357 -0.03 4.49 -28.55
CA THR A 357 -1.09 5.40 -29.00
C THR A 357 -1.57 5.01 -30.39
N TRP A 358 -2.89 4.87 -30.55
CA TRP A 358 -3.50 4.69 -31.83
C TRP A 358 -3.34 5.92 -32.72
N ASN A 359 -2.86 5.73 -33.93
CA ASN A 359 -2.83 6.76 -34.97
C ASN A 359 -3.93 6.43 -36.00
N PRO A 360 -5.07 7.14 -36.01
CA PRO A 360 -6.19 6.84 -36.88
C PRO A 360 -5.91 7.18 -38.35
N VAL A 361 -4.95 8.06 -38.63
CA VAL A 361 -4.54 8.43 -40.02
C VAL A 361 -3.66 7.34 -40.61
N ALA A 362 -2.59 6.96 -39.91
CA ALA A 362 -1.66 5.93 -40.35
C ALA A 362 -2.18 4.50 -40.10
N LYS A 363 -3.27 4.33 -39.35
CA LYS A 363 -3.85 3.05 -38.90
C LYS A 363 -2.83 2.12 -38.27
N ASN A 364 -1.99 2.66 -37.43
CA ASN A 364 -0.93 1.93 -36.71
C ASN A 364 -0.86 2.37 -35.22
N ILE A 365 -0.01 1.68 -34.46
CA ILE A 365 0.30 2.01 -33.08
C ILE A 365 1.64 2.75 -33.06
N THR A 366 1.57 4.02 -32.68
CA THR A 366 2.76 4.82 -32.38
C THR A 366 3.22 4.45 -30.97
N ARG A 367 4.46 3.97 -30.88
CA ARG A 367 5.09 3.60 -29.60
C ARG A 367 5.92 4.75 -29.05
N GLY A 368 6.02 4.84 -27.72
CA GLY A 368 6.88 5.78 -27.02
C GLY A 368 8.37 5.46 -27.21
N ALA A 369 9.21 6.29 -26.64
CA ALA A 369 10.64 6.03 -26.60
C ALA A 369 10.96 4.95 -25.55
N LEU A 370 12.10 4.27 -25.72
CA LEU A 370 12.64 3.36 -24.73
C LEU A 370 12.83 4.08 -23.38
N THR A 371 12.20 3.56 -22.34
CA THR A 371 12.36 4.02 -20.96
C THR A 371 13.29 3.09 -20.21
N LEU A 372 14.37 3.65 -19.67
CA LEU A 372 15.28 2.99 -18.73
C LEU A 372 15.15 3.64 -17.36
N ILE A 373 14.86 2.85 -16.31
CA ILE A 373 14.81 3.31 -14.93
C ILE A 373 15.78 2.49 -14.09
N TYR A 374 16.65 3.18 -13.37
CA TYR A 374 17.52 2.61 -12.36
C TYR A 374 17.26 3.29 -11.03
N ARG A 375 17.04 2.48 -9.98
CA ARG A 375 16.90 2.94 -8.61
C ARG A 375 17.74 2.04 -7.72
N ASP A 376 18.49 2.67 -6.83
CA ASP A 376 19.30 1.99 -5.82
C ASP A 376 19.06 2.79 -4.53
N ASP A 377 18.20 2.24 -3.68
CA ASP A 377 17.67 2.88 -2.48
C ASP A 377 18.23 2.21 -1.23
N VAL A 378 18.61 3.03 -0.25
CA VAL A 378 18.96 2.59 1.10
C VAL A 378 18.21 3.45 2.09
N LEU A 379 17.30 2.85 2.84
CA LEU A 379 16.60 3.46 3.97
C LEU A 379 17.21 2.93 5.26
N LEU A 380 17.68 3.80 6.12
CA LEU A 380 18.15 3.51 7.47
C LEU A 380 17.33 4.31 8.46
N GLY A 381 16.90 3.71 9.57
CA GLY A 381 16.17 4.45 10.58
C GLY A 381 16.26 3.82 11.96
N ASP A 382 15.93 4.66 12.93
CA ASP A 382 15.79 4.29 14.34
C ASP A 382 14.59 5.03 14.94
N ARG A 383 13.81 4.31 15.74
CA ARG A 383 12.64 4.84 16.42
C ARG A 383 12.67 4.42 17.87
N LEU A 384 12.55 5.39 18.78
CA LEU A 384 12.51 5.19 20.20
C LEU A 384 11.17 5.69 20.76
N ASP A 385 10.45 4.83 21.46
CA ASP A 385 9.15 5.10 22.07
C ASP A 385 9.21 4.80 23.58
N LEU A 386 8.86 5.77 24.42
CA LEU A 386 8.64 5.62 25.87
C LEU A 386 7.15 5.64 26.13
N THR A 387 6.60 4.54 26.62
CA THR A 387 5.19 4.42 27.02
C THR A 387 5.06 4.47 28.54
N ILE A 388 4.16 5.31 29.04
CA ILE A 388 3.85 5.49 30.45
C ILE A 388 2.37 5.20 30.66
N LYS A 389 2.05 4.18 31.47
CA LYS A 389 0.68 3.73 31.80
C LYS A 389 0.40 4.11 33.26
N GLN A 390 0.20 5.39 33.55
CA GLN A 390 0.02 5.87 34.91
C GLN A 390 -1.27 6.69 35.02
N PRO A 391 -2.16 6.39 35.98
CA PRO A 391 -3.37 7.19 36.19
C PRO A 391 -3.05 8.65 36.53
N ILE A 392 -3.82 9.57 35.97
CA ILE A 392 -3.76 11.01 36.25
C ILE A 392 -5.07 11.41 36.93
N ALA A 393 -4.99 11.96 38.15
CA ALA A 393 -6.15 12.36 38.95
C ALA A 393 -7.21 11.24 39.11
N GLY A 394 -6.78 9.99 39.22
CA GLY A 394 -7.67 8.81 39.32
C GLY A 394 -8.26 8.30 38.01
N HIS A 395 -7.97 8.93 36.90
CA HIS A 395 -8.41 8.52 35.55
C HIS A 395 -7.31 7.72 34.85
N ALA A 396 -7.68 6.65 34.13
CA ALA A 396 -6.72 5.86 33.37
C ALA A 396 -6.10 6.70 32.25
N ASN A 397 -4.78 6.63 32.14
CA ASN A 397 -4.00 7.36 31.14
C ASN A 397 -2.92 6.46 30.55
N ARG A 398 -2.68 6.61 29.26
CA ARG A 398 -1.57 5.99 28.51
C ARG A 398 -0.92 7.08 27.66
N LEU A 399 0.30 7.47 28.03
CA LEU A 399 1.10 8.45 27.32
C LEU A 399 2.27 7.77 26.62
N LEU A 400 2.51 8.09 25.36
CA LEU A 400 3.69 7.73 24.59
C LEU A 400 4.40 8.98 24.11
N ILE A 401 5.71 9.03 24.33
CA ILE A 401 6.60 10.06 23.80
C ILE A 401 7.67 9.35 22.98
N GLY A 402 7.91 9.81 21.77
CA GLY A 402 8.88 9.15 20.92
C GLY A 402 9.65 10.07 19.98
N ALA A 403 10.74 9.53 19.47
CA ALA A 403 11.59 10.17 18.49
C ALA A 403 11.88 9.21 17.33
N VAL A 404 12.03 9.77 16.14
CA VAL A 404 12.39 9.03 14.92
C VAL A 404 13.56 9.72 14.26
N PHE A 405 14.58 8.95 13.91
CA PHE A 405 15.60 9.33 12.96
C PHE A 405 15.46 8.43 11.72
N GLU A 406 15.45 9.02 10.53
CA GLU A 406 15.39 8.28 9.27
C GLU A 406 16.28 8.95 8.23
N ARG A 407 17.04 8.14 7.49
CA ARG A 407 17.83 8.59 6.35
C ARG A 407 17.54 7.70 5.16
N ASN A 408 17.14 8.30 4.04
CA ASN A 408 16.95 7.66 2.76
C ASN A 408 17.97 8.19 1.74
N ASP A 409 18.88 7.34 1.32
CA ASP A 409 19.84 7.62 0.24
C ASP A 409 19.40 6.90 -1.03
N GLN A 410 19.18 7.63 -2.13
CA GLN A 410 18.78 7.08 -3.41
C GLN A 410 19.73 7.49 -4.51
N ILE A 411 20.14 6.53 -5.34
CA ILE A 411 20.77 6.77 -6.64
C ILE A 411 19.73 6.53 -7.73
N ARG A 412 19.50 7.54 -8.56
CA ARG A 412 18.62 7.45 -9.72
C ARG A 412 19.41 7.40 -11.01
N GLY A 413 18.88 6.67 -11.97
CA GLY A 413 19.48 6.54 -13.29
C GLY A 413 18.43 6.31 -14.38
N GLY A 414 18.89 6.41 -15.62
CA GLY A 414 18.10 6.19 -16.83
C GLY A 414 19.01 6.02 -18.04
N ALA A 415 18.49 6.26 -19.23
CA ALA A 415 19.28 6.25 -20.46
C ALA A 415 20.20 7.48 -20.55
N PRO A 416 21.37 7.36 -21.18
CA PRO A 416 22.19 8.52 -21.56
C PRO A 416 21.45 9.42 -22.55
N GLY A 417 21.59 10.73 -22.42
CA GLY A 417 20.92 11.72 -23.30
C GLY A 417 21.40 11.75 -24.75
N ASN A 418 22.52 11.09 -25.06
CA ASN A 418 23.10 11.00 -26.39
C ASN A 418 22.73 9.71 -27.15
N VAL A 419 21.79 8.92 -26.63
CA VAL A 419 21.33 7.68 -27.26
C VAL A 419 19.96 7.90 -27.87
N THR A 420 19.78 7.50 -29.13
CA THR A 420 18.47 7.48 -29.79
C THR A 420 17.62 6.36 -29.16
N LEU A 421 16.52 6.76 -28.54
CA LEU A 421 15.60 5.85 -27.85
C LEU A 421 14.33 5.59 -28.62
N THR A 422 14.24 6.03 -29.87
CA THR A 422 13.04 5.86 -30.72
C THR A 422 12.77 4.39 -30.98
N ILE A 423 11.51 4.00 -30.84
CA ILE A 423 11.00 2.67 -31.13
C ILE A 423 10.04 2.80 -32.31
N PRO A 424 10.18 1.99 -33.38
CA PRO A 424 9.30 2.07 -34.55
C PRO A 424 7.82 1.82 -34.20
N SER A 425 6.91 2.50 -34.90
CA SER A 425 5.48 2.19 -34.90
C SER A 425 5.22 0.78 -35.47
N VAL A 426 4.12 0.16 -35.03
CA VAL A 426 3.76 -1.21 -35.40
C VAL A 426 2.29 -1.30 -35.80
N THR A 427 1.93 -2.37 -36.48
CA THR A 427 0.53 -2.68 -36.80
C THR A 427 -0.27 -3.00 -35.54
N LEU A 428 -1.60 -2.77 -35.58
CA LEU A 428 -2.50 -3.11 -34.47
C LEU A 428 -2.56 -4.62 -34.25
N LEU A 429 -2.65 -5.41 -35.33
CA LEU A 429 -2.68 -6.86 -35.27
C LEU A 429 -1.34 -7.44 -35.73
N ASN A 430 -0.89 -8.50 -35.03
CA ASN A 430 0.37 -9.21 -35.32
C ASN A 430 1.59 -8.25 -35.41
N PRO A 431 1.84 -7.39 -34.41
CA PRO A 431 2.91 -6.41 -34.48
C PRO A 431 4.28 -7.08 -34.49
N ASN A 432 5.17 -6.65 -35.39
CA ASN A 432 6.60 -6.97 -35.27
C ASN A 432 7.23 -5.97 -34.31
N VAL A 433 7.21 -6.28 -33.01
CA VAL A 433 7.62 -5.33 -31.96
C VAL A 433 9.15 -5.10 -31.88
N GLY A 434 9.96 -6.10 -32.29
CA GLY A 434 11.42 -6.00 -32.28
C GLY A 434 12.06 -5.81 -30.91
N TYR A 435 13.39 -5.73 -30.91
CA TYR A 435 14.17 -5.38 -29.71
C TYR A 435 14.26 -3.87 -29.54
N GLY A 436 14.38 -3.41 -28.29
CA GLY A 436 14.65 -2.01 -28.02
C GLY A 436 16.07 -1.57 -28.40
N PRO A 437 16.30 -0.26 -28.64
CA PRO A 437 17.64 0.25 -28.91
C PRO A 437 18.63 -0.13 -27.81
N ALA A 438 19.87 -0.46 -28.17
CA ALA A 438 20.93 -0.72 -27.22
C ALA A 438 21.25 0.58 -26.42
N ALA A 439 21.03 0.55 -25.13
CA ALA A 439 21.31 1.69 -24.24
C ALA A 439 21.70 1.18 -22.84
N PRO A 440 22.82 1.66 -22.27
CA PRO A 440 23.21 1.33 -20.91
C PRO A 440 22.41 2.14 -19.90
N PHE A 441 22.28 1.63 -18.66
CA PHE A 441 21.84 2.43 -17.53
C PHE A 441 22.94 3.41 -17.09
N LYS A 442 22.58 4.67 -16.92
CA LYS A 442 23.48 5.71 -16.44
C LYS A 442 22.94 6.34 -15.16
N LYS A 443 23.77 6.48 -14.15
CA LYS A 443 23.41 7.17 -12.90
C LYS A 443 23.30 8.67 -13.18
N THR A 444 22.17 9.29 -12.83
CA THR A 444 21.86 10.68 -13.16
C THR A 444 21.84 11.60 -11.96
N SER A 445 21.45 11.08 -10.80
CA SER A 445 21.43 11.87 -9.56
C SER A 445 21.60 10.98 -8.34
N ARG A 446 22.11 11.61 -7.27
CA ARG A 446 22.09 11.07 -5.91
C ARG A 446 21.23 11.98 -5.05
N ILE A 447 20.35 11.40 -4.25
CA ILE A 447 19.42 12.12 -3.37
C ILE A 447 19.59 11.55 -1.97
N GLY A 448 19.76 12.42 -0.96
CA GLY A 448 19.70 12.09 0.45
C GLY A 448 18.55 12.85 1.09
N VAL A 449 17.73 12.13 1.86
CA VAL A 449 16.66 12.71 2.67
C VAL A 449 16.88 12.26 4.11
N GLU A 450 16.99 13.22 5.03
CA GLU A 450 17.09 12.97 6.46
C GLU A 450 15.86 13.55 7.15
N THR A 451 15.24 12.74 8.02
CA THR A 451 14.07 13.12 8.81
C THR A 451 14.36 12.93 10.30
N HIS A 452 14.19 14.00 11.06
CA HIS A 452 14.17 13.98 12.52
C HIS A 452 12.75 14.31 12.97
N ALA A 453 12.12 13.40 13.70
CA ALA A 453 10.76 13.63 14.18
C ALA A 453 10.62 13.36 15.66
N PHE A 454 9.73 14.13 16.28
CA PHE A 454 9.26 13.91 17.65
C PHE A 454 7.76 13.70 17.62
N HIS A 455 7.24 12.74 18.37
CA HIS A 455 5.82 12.48 18.47
C HIS A 455 5.37 12.20 19.90
N LEU A 456 4.11 12.51 20.12
CA LEU A 456 3.40 12.28 21.35
C LEU A 456 2.04 11.67 21.04
N GLN A 457 1.66 10.63 21.77
CA GLN A 457 0.30 10.09 21.76
C GLN A 457 -0.20 10.02 23.21
N ASP A 458 -1.44 10.40 23.41
CA ASP A 458 -2.07 10.30 24.73
C ASP A 458 -3.48 9.73 24.59
N VAL A 459 -3.82 8.82 25.49
CA VAL A 459 -5.13 8.20 25.62
C VAL A 459 -5.59 8.37 27.06
N PHE A 460 -6.58 9.23 27.26
CA PHE A 460 -7.06 9.63 28.56
C PHE A 460 -8.54 9.28 28.72
N ASP A 461 -8.86 8.45 29.71
CA ASP A 461 -10.24 8.12 30.06
C ASP A 461 -10.84 9.24 30.91
N VAL A 462 -11.47 10.25 30.26
CA VAL A 462 -12.05 11.43 30.89
C VAL A 462 -13.18 11.04 31.85
N THR A 463 -13.98 10.04 31.46
CA THR A 463 -15.00 9.39 32.28
C THR A 463 -15.01 7.90 31.99
N SER A 464 -15.82 7.12 32.69
CA SER A 464 -15.97 5.68 32.43
C SER A 464 -16.54 5.36 31.04
N ASN A 465 -17.18 6.34 30.37
CA ASN A 465 -17.81 6.17 29.06
C ASN A 465 -17.31 7.15 27.99
N PHE A 466 -16.28 7.95 28.28
CA PHE A 466 -15.67 8.86 27.30
C PHE A 466 -14.15 8.84 27.41
N ARG A 467 -13.51 8.53 26.30
CA ARG A 467 -12.07 8.50 26.10
C ARG A 467 -11.63 9.59 25.12
N ALA A 468 -10.67 10.41 25.51
CA ALA A 468 -9.99 11.34 24.63
C ALA A 468 -8.72 10.70 24.05
N VAL A 469 -8.45 10.93 22.77
CA VAL A 469 -7.25 10.46 22.07
C VAL A 469 -6.60 11.65 21.39
N LEU A 470 -5.37 11.93 21.76
CA LEU A 470 -4.54 12.99 21.19
C LEU A 470 -3.29 12.39 20.58
N GLY A 471 -2.91 12.88 19.41
CA GLY A 471 -1.62 12.57 18.78
C GLY A 471 -1.05 13.80 18.11
N LEU A 472 0.24 14.06 18.33
CA LEU A 472 0.97 15.18 17.73
C LEU A 472 2.33 14.68 17.26
N ARG A 473 2.75 15.15 16.08
CA ARG A 473 4.08 14.86 15.52
C ARG A 473 4.65 16.11 14.88
N TYR A 474 5.93 16.35 15.11
CA TYR A 474 6.73 17.37 14.45
C TYR A 474 7.83 16.69 13.65
N ASP A 475 7.97 17.06 12.38
CA ASP A 475 9.02 16.59 11.49
C ASP A 475 9.90 17.75 11.03
N HIS A 476 11.23 17.53 11.08
CA HIS A 476 12.24 18.32 10.40
C HIS A 476 12.89 17.45 9.33
N ILE A 477 12.70 17.82 8.06
CA ILE A 477 13.13 17.06 6.90
C ILE A 477 14.20 17.87 6.17
N SER A 478 15.36 17.28 5.91
CA SER A 478 16.46 17.84 5.14
C SER A 478 16.67 17.03 3.88
N LEU A 479 16.69 17.69 2.73
CA LEU A 479 16.91 17.06 1.44
C LEU A 479 18.15 17.67 0.77
N GLN A 480 19.01 16.79 0.25
CA GLN A 480 20.10 17.15 -0.65
C GLN A 480 19.97 16.34 -1.93
N ARG A 481 20.11 17.00 -3.08
CA ARG A 481 20.16 16.35 -4.37
C ARG A 481 21.39 16.80 -5.14
N ASP A 482 22.19 15.83 -5.58
CA ASP A 482 23.34 16.00 -6.44
C ASP A 482 22.99 15.52 -7.85
N THR A 483 23.04 16.39 -8.83
CA THR A 483 22.89 16.03 -10.24
C THR A 483 24.25 15.59 -10.77
N LEU A 484 24.36 14.32 -11.14
CA LEU A 484 25.61 13.71 -11.63
C LEU A 484 25.73 13.84 -13.15
N PHE A 485 24.58 13.87 -13.84
CA PHE A 485 24.51 13.91 -15.29
C PHE A 485 23.14 14.40 -15.76
N ASN A 486 23.12 15.25 -16.79
CA ASN A 486 21.88 15.68 -17.43
C ASN A 486 21.55 14.74 -18.61
N ASN A 487 20.40 14.11 -18.57
CA ASN A 487 19.94 13.21 -19.65
C ASN A 487 19.50 13.94 -20.92
N THR A 488 19.28 15.26 -20.88
CA THR A 488 18.73 16.02 -22.00
C THR A 488 19.78 16.59 -22.93
N THR A 489 21.08 16.54 -22.57
CA THR A 489 22.16 17.09 -23.37
C THR A 489 23.24 16.05 -23.62
N ALA A 490 23.85 16.10 -24.82
CA ALA A 490 25.00 15.25 -25.18
C ALA A 490 26.25 15.57 -24.35
N THR A 491 26.35 16.77 -23.82
CA THR A 491 27.43 17.20 -22.93
C THR A 491 27.08 16.99 -21.47
N PRO A 492 28.00 16.46 -20.64
CA PRO A 492 27.78 16.39 -19.20
C PRO A 492 27.54 17.80 -18.65
N THR A 493 26.44 18.02 -17.95
CA THR A 493 26.27 19.26 -17.17
C THR A 493 27.26 19.27 -16.01
N PRO A 494 27.75 20.45 -15.60
CA PRO A 494 28.47 20.58 -14.35
C PRO A 494 27.69 19.98 -13.20
N PHE A 495 28.38 19.30 -12.29
CA PHE A 495 27.83 18.81 -11.05
C PHE A 495 27.07 19.96 -10.34
N SER A 496 25.80 19.75 -10.05
CA SER A 496 24.99 20.73 -9.34
C SER A 496 24.35 20.08 -8.10
N THR A 497 24.41 20.79 -7.00
CA THR A 497 23.80 20.39 -5.73
C THR A 497 22.73 21.40 -5.33
N PHE A 498 21.56 20.93 -4.92
CA PHE A 498 20.65 21.78 -4.17
C PHE A 498 20.27 21.14 -2.85
N LYS A 499 19.91 21.99 -1.88
CA LYS A 499 19.45 21.59 -0.54
C LYS A 499 18.14 22.28 -0.22
N LYS A 500 17.24 21.55 0.44
CA LYS A 500 15.96 22.08 0.91
C LYS A 500 15.61 21.49 2.26
N GLY A 501 15.08 22.33 3.15
CA GLY A 501 14.53 21.90 4.44
C GLY A 501 13.02 22.12 4.49
N TYR A 502 12.31 21.18 5.11
CA TYR A 502 10.88 21.32 5.42
C TYR A 502 10.65 21.11 6.90
N ARG A 503 9.62 21.76 7.42
CA ARG A 503 9.14 21.58 8.80
C ARG A 503 7.62 21.43 8.76
N THR A 504 7.10 20.47 9.49
CA THR A 504 5.65 20.27 9.56
C THR A 504 5.23 19.74 10.91
N THR A 505 4.01 20.12 11.30
CA THR A 505 3.33 19.57 12.47
C THR A 505 2.04 18.92 12.02
N THR A 506 1.87 17.67 12.35
CA THR A 506 0.73 16.83 11.97
C THR A 506 0.15 16.17 13.21
N GLY A 507 -1.04 15.60 13.14
CA GLY A 507 -1.61 14.92 14.29
C GLY A 507 -3.08 14.56 14.14
N ARG A 508 -3.60 14.01 15.22
CA ARG A 508 -5.01 13.62 15.37
C ARG A 508 -5.50 14.01 16.76
N ILE A 509 -6.73 14.53 16.81
CA ILE A 509 -7.50 14.66 18.03
C ILE A 509 -8.84 13.98 17.82
N GLY A 510 -9.29 13.20 18.81
CA GLY A 510 -10.58 12.52 18.72
C GLY A 510 -11.12 12.12 20.08
N GLY A 511 -12.41 11.81 20.10
CA GLY A 511 -13.12 11.27 21.24
C GLY A 511 -13.78 9.95 20.88
N VAL A 512 -13.82 9.02 21.83
CA VAL A 512 -14.55 7.76 21.75
C VAL A 512 -15.55 7.70 22.89
N TRP A 513 -16.83 7.59 22.55
CA TRP A 513 -17.94 7.40 23.47
C TRP A 513 -18.28 5.93 23.55
N ILE A 514 -18.11 5.34 24.71
CA ILE A 514 -18.44 3.95 25.02
C ILE A 514 -19.94 3.89 25.31
N LEU A 515 -20.74 3.57 24.30
CA LEU A 515 -22.21 3.51 24.40
C LEU A 515 -22.67 2.24 25.14
N SER A 516 -21.90 1.16 24.98
CA SER A 516 -22.07 -0.10 25.69
C SER A 516 -20.76 -0.88 25.72
N LYS A 517 -20.72 -2.05 26.34
CA LYS A 517 -19.54 -2.93 26.34
C LYS A 517 -19.08 -3.36 24.92
N THR A 518 -19.98 -3.30 23.94
CA THR A 518 -19.72 -3.80 22.58
C THR A 518 -19.92 -2.75 21.50
N VAL A 519 -20.31 -1.49 21.85
CA VAL A 519 -20.62 -0.43 20.87
C VAL A 519 -19.97 0.87 21.28
N ASN A 520 -19.15 1.44 20.37
CA ASN A 520 -18.52 2.74 20.51
C ASN A 520 -18.94 3.67 19.38
N ALA A 521 -19.17 4.94 19.71
CA ALA A 521 -19.21 6.04 18.76
C ALA A 521 -17.89 6.81 18.82
N TYR A 522 -17.48 7.47 17.74
CA TYR A 522 -16.31 8.30 17.74
C TYR A 522 -16.45 9.51 16.82
N ALA A 523 -15.65 10.54 17.09
CA ALA A 523 -15.40 11.63 16.18
C ALA A 523 -13.93 12.04 16.27
N SER A 524 -13.36 12.51 15.14
CA SER A 524 -11.97 12.93 15.08
C SER A 524 -11.70 13.99 14.02
N LEU A 525 -10.64 14.77 14.27
CA LEU A 525 -9.95 15.63 13.31
C LEU A 525 -8.53 15.09 13.13
N SER A 526 -8.12 14.84 11.90
CA SER A 526 -6.77 14.41 11.55
C SER A 526 -6.12 15.29 10.50
N ARG A 527 -4.79 15.43 10.56
CA ARG A 527 -3.98 16.20 9.62
C ARG A 527 -2.75 15.44 9.19
N ALA A 528 -2.41 15.56 7.90
CA ALA A 528 -1.15 15.09 7.34
C ALA A 528 -0.56 16.14 6.40
N SER A 529 0.71 16.02 6.08
CA SER A 529 1.41 16.85 5.12
C SER A 529 2.16 15.98 4.13
N GLU A 530 2.24 16.38 2.88
CA GLU A 530 3.05 15.70 1.88
C GLU A 530 3.76 16.70 0.95
N PRO A 531 4.92 16.35 0.37
CA PRO A 531 5.57 17.19 -0.64
C PRO A 531 4.75 17.20 -1.93
N VAL A 532 4.98 18.20 -2.80
CA VAL A 532 4.29 18.32 -4.09
C VAL A 532 4.53 17.13 -5.02
N THR A 533 5.60 16.39 -4.78
CA THR A 533 5.93 15.07 -5.33
C THR A 533 6.73 14.33 -4.28
N GLN A 534 6.98 13.02 -4.44
CA GLN A 534 7.85 12.30 -3.50
C GLN A 534 9.19 13.04 -3.30
N LEU A 535 9.68 13.14 -2.06
CA LEU A 535 10.89 13.90 -1.71
C LEU A 535 12.08 13.59 -2.63
N VAL A 536 12.33 12.30 -2.87
CA VAL A 536 13.41 11.85 -3.76
C VAL A 536 13.19 12.19 -5.24
N SER A 537 11.99 12.65 -5.62
CA SER A 537 11.66 13.07 -6.99
C SER A 537 11.68 14.59 -7.17
N LEU A 538 11.87 15.37 -6.10
CA LEU A 538 11.94 16.83 -6.17
C LEU A 538 13.09 17.29 -7.05
N THR A 539 12.83 18.34 -7.82
CA THR A 539 13.80 19.06 -8.67
C THR A 539 14.00 20.47 -8.10
N THR A 540 14.97 21.20 -8.61
CA THR A 540 15.22 22.60 -8.22
C THR A 540 13.97 23.47 -8.35
N THR A 541 13.19 23.29 -9.41
CA THR A 541 11.95 24.05 -9.67
C THR A 541 10.77 23.64 -8.78
N SER A 542 10.69 22.38 -8.35
CA SER A 542 9.61 21.88 -7.49
C SER A 542 9.96 21.92 -5.99
N ALA A 543 11.24 22.04 -5.64
CA ALA A 543 11.68 22.11 -4.25
C ALA A 543 11.35 23.44 -3.56
N ASP A 544 11.09 24.52 -4.31
CA ASP A 544 10.75 25.82 -3.74
C ASP A 544 9.32 25.88 -3.15
N PHE A 545 8.48 24.92 -3.51
CA PHE A 545 7.13 24.82 -2.96
C PHE A 545 7.11 24.25 -1.53
N SER A 546 6.10 24.63 -0.76
CA SER A 546 5.85 24.11 0.59
C SER A 546 5.20 22.73 0.54
N LEU A 547 5.04 22.09 1.69
CA LEU A 547 4.28 20.83 1.79
C LEU A 547 2.79 21.09 1.56
N GLN A 548 2.13 20.23 0.80
CA GLN A 548 0.67 20.15 0.67
C GLN A 548 0.08 19.65 2.00
N LYS A 549 -1.16 20.01 2.29
CA LYS A 549 -1.81 19.69 3.56
C LYS A 549 -3.09 18.92 3.33
N GLY A 550 -3.27 17.83 4.07
CA GLY A 550 -4.52 17.08 4.18
C GLY A 550 -5.17 17.27 5.53
N GLN A 551 -6.49 17.50 5.55
CA GLN A 551 -7.28 17.59 6.78
C GLN A 551 -8.58 16.83 6.61
N GLN A 552 -8.98 16.08 7.63
CA GLN A 552 -10.22 15.31 7.63
C GLN A 552 -10.99 15.48 8.93
N TYR A 553 -12.29 15.63 8.82
CA TYR A 553 -13.27 15.37 9.87
C TYR A 553 -13.89 14.00 9.63
N GLU A 554 -13.97 13.19 10.67
CA GLU A 554 -14.56 11.86 10.61
C GLU A 554 -15.41 11.60 11.84
N ALA A 555 -16.58 10.97 11.66
CA ALA A 555 -17.39 10.44 12.74
C ALA A 555 -17.91 9.06 12.38
N GLY A 556 -18.10 8.18 13.37
CA GLY A 556 -18.56 6.84 13.09
C GLY A 556 -19.00 6.04 14.31
N LEU A 557 -19.45 4.83 14.00
CA LEU A 557 -19.90 3.82 14.98
C LEU A 557 -19.17 2.51 14.70
N LYS A 558 -18.80 1.80 15.78
CA LYS A 558 -18.20 0.46 15.73
C LYS A 558 -18.85 -0.40 16.80
N GLY A 559 -19.39 -1.53 16.41
CA GLY A 559 -20.15 -2.32 17.38
C GLY A 559 -20.32 -3.77 17.00
N SER A 560 -20.55 -4.58 18.05
CA SER A 560 -20.98 -5.96 17.96
C SER A 560 -22.39 -6.07 18.55
N PHE A 561 -23.28 -6.68 17.78
CA PHE A 561 -24.73 -6.79 18.04
C PHE A 561 -25.16 -8.26 17.99
N LEU A 562 -26.41 -8.52 18.36
CA LEU A 562 -27.01 -9.87 18.30
C LEU A 562 -26.17 -10.92 19.03
N GLN A 563 -25.73 -10.61 20.26
CA GLN A 563 -24.85 -11.49 21.05
C GLN A 563 -23.51 -11.80 20.32
N ASN A 564 -22.88 -10.79 19.74
CA ASN A 564 -21.64 -10.85 18.96
C ASN A 564 -21.74 -11.66 17.64
N LYS A 565 -22.97 -11.91 17.14
CA LYS A 565 -23.14 -12.54 15.82
C LYS A 565 -23.07 -11.56 14.66
N LEU A 566 -23.27 -10.27 14.90
CA LEU A 566 -23.18 -9.20 13.90
C LEU A 566 -22.20 -8.14 14.34
N ASP A 567 -21.12 -7.97 13.61
CA ASP A 567 -20.25 -6.81 13.72
C ASP A 567 -20.58 -5.79 12.65
N ALA A 568 -20.53 -4.53 13.03
CA ALA A 568 -20.81 -3.41 12.13
C ALA A 568 -19.84 -2.24 12.37
N THR A 569 -19.37 -1.62 11.29
CA THR A 569 -18.71 -0.32 11.30
C THR A 569 -19.41 0.61 10.33
N PHE A 570 -19.63 1.84 10.75
CA PHE A 570 -20.14 2.92 9.92
C PHE A 570 -19.30 4.16 10.14
N ALA A 571 -18.92 4.87 9.06
CA ALA A 571 -18.18 6.12 9.13
C ALA A 571 -18.67 7.10 8.07
N VAL A 572 -18.66 8.39 8.41
CA VAL A 572 -18.80 9.51 7.49
C VAL A 572 -17.56 10.37 7.56
N PHE A 573 -17.14 10.94 6.43
CA PHE A 573 -15.92 11.74 6.35
C PHE A 573 -16.08 12.96 5.45
N ASP A 574 -15.31 14.01 5.77
CA ASP A 574 -15.06 15.19 4.95
C ASP A 574 -13.56 15.43 4.93
N LEU A 575 -12.93 15.16 3.78
CA LEU A 575 -11.47 15.20 3.57
C LEU A 575 -11.14 16.27 2.54
N GLU A 576 -10.22 17.16 2.88
CA GLU A 576 -9.71 18.18 1.97
C GLU A 576 -8.18 18.11 1.87
N LYS A 577 -7.67 18.16 0.64
CA LYS A 577 -6.26 18.38 0.33
C LYS A 577 -6.12 19.78 -0.25
N ARG A 578 -5.20 20.57 0.33
CA ARG A 578 -4.90 21.96 -0.05
C ARG A 578 -3.45 22.13 -0.45
N ASP A 579 -3.15 23.33 -0.94
CA ASP A 579 -1.80 23.73 -1.39
C ASP A 579 -1.30 22.81 -2.52
N ILE A 580 -2.20 22.29 -3.36
CA ILE A 580 -1.85 21.44 -4.52
C ILE A 580 -1.15 22.32 -5.54
N LEU A 581 -0.03 21.81 -6.08
CA LEU A 581 0.70 22.49 -7.15
C LEU A 581 -0.17 22.54 -8.41
N THR A 582 -0.48 23.74 -8.87
CA THR A 582 -1.27 24.03 -10.06
C THR A 582 -0.57 25.09 -10.90
N SER A 583 -1.11 25.41 -12.07
CA SER A 583 -0.57 26.43 -12.97
C SER A 583 -1.59 27.52 -13.23
N THR A 584 -1.13 28.76 -13.41
CA THR A 584 -1.93 29.89 -13.89
C THR A 584 -1.14 30.70 -14.89
N LEU A 585 -1.81 31.60 -15.60
CA LEU A 585 -1.16 32.60 -16.44
C LEU A 585 -0.95 33.86 -15.60
N ASP A 586 0.25 34.41 -15.64
CA ASP A 586 0.54 35.73 -15.07
C ASP A 586 -0.29 36.78 -15.82
N PRO A 587 -1.13 37.58 -15.14
CA PRO A 587 -2.06 38.48 -15.79
C PRO A 587 -1.37 39.67 -16.49
N VAL A 588 -0.10 39.94 -16.17
CA VAL A 588 0.66 41.05 -16.76
C VAL A 588 1.51 40.59 -17.93
N THR A 589 2.24 39.48 -17.77
CA THR A 589 3.19 39.00 -18.77
C THR A 589 2.61 37.93 -19.69
N GLY A 590 1.46 37.32 -19.35
CA GLY A 590 0.88 36.18 -20.04
C GLY A 590 1.71 34.89 -19.88
N LEU A 591 2.82 34.95 -19.15
CA LEU A 591 3.66 33.80 -18.92
C LEU A 591 3.03 32.86 -17.91
N ARG A 592 3.35 31.60 -18.06
CA ARG A 592 2.86 30.55 -17.17
C ARG A 592 3.66 30.51 -15.88
N ILE A 593 2.95 30.55 -14.76
CA ILE A 593 3.52 30.43 -13.43
C ILE A 593 2.92 29.24 -12.69
N SER A 594 3.73 28.52 -11.93
CA SER A 594 3.28 27.46 -11.03
C SER A 594 2.96 28.06 -9.66
N GLN A 595 1.81 27.67 -9.10
CA GLN A 595 1.32 28.18 -7.80
C GLN A 595 0.79 27.02 -6.95
N GLN A 596 0.88 27.17 -5.62
CA GLN A 596 0.29 26.23 -4.66
C GLN A 596 -1.04 26.78 -4.11
N ILE A 597 -2.07 26.80 -4.95
CA ILE A 597 -3.41 27.25 -4.61
C ILE A 597 -4.46 26.17 -4.84
N GLY A 598 -4.09 25.03 -5.45
CA GLY A 598 -5.02 23.97 -5.79
C GLY A 598 -5.63 23.28 -4.58
N ALA A 599 -6.88 22.82 -4.70
CA ALA A 599 -7.58 22.07 -3.68
C ALA A 599 -8.43 20.95 -4.29
N GLN A 600 -8.48 19.82 -3.56
CA GLN A 600 -9.37 18.69 -3.84
C GLN A 600 -10.18 18.38 -2.58
N LYS A 601 -11.49 18.22 -2.71
CA LYS A 601 -12.40 17.84 -1.63
C LYS A 601 -13.02 16.49 -1.90
N SER A 602 -13.23 15.73 -0.83
CA SER A 602 -13.86 14.41 -0.88
C SER A 602 -14.73 14.19 0.34
N LYS A 603 -15.98 13.83 0.13
CA LYS A 603 -16.95 13.50 1.18
C LYS A 603 -17.55 12.13 0.91
N GLY A 604 -17.92 11.43 1.97
CA GLY A 604 -18.51 10.13 1.76
C GLY A 604 -18.94 9.41 3.02
N ALA A 605 -19.41 8.19 2.79
CA ALA A 605 -19.82 7.26 3.84
C ALA A 605 -19.30 5.85 3.55
N GLU A 606 -19.01 5.11 4.60
CA GLU A 606 -18.47 3.75 4.56
C GLU A 606 -19.25 2.87 5.52
N LEU A 607 -19.61 1.66 5.09
CA LEU A 607 -20.29 0.64 5.90
C LEU A 607 -19.59 -0.71 5.73
N ALA A 608 -19.33 -1.41 6.82
CA ALA A 608 -18.93 -2.81 6.79
C ALA A 608 -19.73 -3.60 7.83
N LEU A 609 -20.23 -4.76 7.43
CA LEU A 609 -21.01 -5.69 8.23
C LEU A 609 -20.40 -7.08 8.11
N ALA A 610 -20.33 -7.81 9.22
CA ALA A 610 -20.02 -9.24 9.24
C ALA A 610 -21.01 -9.96 10.13
N LEU A 611 -21.76 -10.90 9.56
CA LEU A 611 -22.78 -11.68 10.25
C LEU A 611 -22.36 -13.15 10.29
N SER A 612 -22.36 -13.72 11.50
CA SER A 612 -22.11 -15.13 11.78
C SER A 612 -23.37 -15.74 12.44
N PRO A 613 -24.37 -16.13 11.65
CA PRO A 613 -25.67 -16.59 12.21
C PRO A 613 -25.58 -17.95 12.92
N GLY A 614 -24.45 -18.65 12.77
CA GLY A 614 -24.26 -20.01 13.28
C GLY A 614 -24.13 -21.04 12.15
N ASP A 615 -24.01 -22.32 12.51
CA ASP A 615 -23.97 -23.46 11.58
C ASP A 615 -22.89 -23.31 10.48
N GLY A 616 -21.77 -22.63 10.77
CA GLY A 616 -20.68 -22.42 9.82
C GLY A 616 -20.97 -21.42 8.70
N TRP A 617 -22.02 -20.60 8.81
CA TRP A 617 -22.28 -19.50 7.91
C TRP A 617 -21.46 -18.27 8.27
N ARG A 618 -20.96 -17.56 7.25
CA ARG A 618 -20.40 -16.22 7.31
C ARG A 618 -20.92 -15.39 6.17
N ILE A 619 -21.41 -14.19 6.46
CA ILE A 619 -21.91 -13.24 5.49
C ILE A 619 -21.22 -11.90 5.75
N GLU A 620 -20.55 -11.34 4.78
CA GLU A 620 -19.94 -10.02 4.86
C GLU A 620 -20.47 -9.13 3.75
N LEU A 621 -20.77 -7.89 4.11
CA LEU A 621 -21.16 -6.84 3.20
C LEU A 621 -20.33 -5.61 3.52
N ASN A 622 -19.74 -4.99 2.52
CA ASN A 622 -19.13 -3.68 2.69
C ASN A 622 -19.39 -2.79 1.48
N GLY A 623 -19.46 -1.50 1.73
CA GLY A 623 -19.69 -0.52 0.68
C GLY A 623 -19.24 0.88 1.08
N ALA A 624 -18.86 1.67 0.10
CA ALA A 624 -18.47 3.05 0.27
C ALA A 624 -19.04 3.91 -0.85
N TYR A 625 -19.50 5.09 -0.48
CA TYR A 625 -19.82 6.20 -1.37
C TYR A 625 -18.79 7.29 -1.21
N THR A 626 -18.28 7.85 -2.32
CA THR A 626 -17.25 8.88 -2.34
C THR A 626 -17.57 9.94 -3.41
N ASP A 627 -17.93 11.15 -3.00
CA ASP A 627 -18.01 12.33 -3.88
C ASP A 627 -16.69 13.13 -3.77
N SER A 628 -15.82 13.00 -4.78
CA SER A 628 -14.52 13.67 -4.83
C SER A 628 -14.43 14.57 -6.04
N LYS A 629 -14.03 15.85 -5.82
CA LYS A 629 -13.92 16.86 -6.87
C LYS A 629 -12.73 17.79 -6.63
N PHE A 630 -12.14 18.28 -7.71
CA PHE A 630 -11.25 19.43 -7.63
C PHE A 630 -12.08 20.65 -7.23
N ALA A 631 -11.71 21.29 -6.12
CA ALA A 631 -12.33 22.52 -5.65
C ALA A 631 -11.68 23.75 -6.30
N ASP A 632 -10.36 23.69 -6.49
CA ASP A 632 -9.56 24.65 -7.24
C ASP A 632 -8.36 23.92 -7.84
N PHE A 633 -8.34 23.74 -9.15
CA PHE A 633 -7.24 23.08 -9.83
C PHE A 633 -7.18 23.46 -11.30
N ASN A 634 -6.03 23.97 -11.72
CA ASN A 634 -5.73 24.29 -13.11
C ASN A 634 -4.65 23.36 -13.65
N GLU A 635 -4.94 22.65 -14.71
CA GLU A 635 -4.03 21.73 -15.38
C GLU A 635 -3.22 22.47 -16.44
N ASN A 636 -1.91 22.26 -16.42
CA ASN A 636 -0.99 22.83 -17.39
C ASN A 636 -0.88 21.92 -18.61
N LEU A 637 -1.24 22.42 -19.78
CA LEU A 637 -1.30 21.68 -21.06
C LEU A 637 -0.16 22.02 -22.03
N GLY A 638 0.93 22.61 -21.53
CA GLY A 638 2.04 23.04 -22.39
C GLY A 638 1.78 24.40 -23.05
N THR A 639 0.76 24.60 -23.85
CA THR A 639 0.39 25.86 -24.51
C THR A 639 -0.72 26.64 -23.82
N SER A 640 -1.51 25.99 -22.95
CA SER A 640 -2.66 26.57 -22.26
C SER A 640 -2.76 26.07 -20.83
N VAL A 641 -3.56 26.77 -20.03
CA VAL A 641 -3.93 26.38 -18.67
C VAL A 641 -5.45 26.23 -18.63
N ILE A 642 -5.95 25.07 -18.23
CA ILE A 642 -7.41 24.80 -18.21
C ILE A 642 -7.85 24.44 -16.80
N SER A 643 -8.91 25.09 -16.31
CA SER A 643 -9.52 24.77 -15.02
C SER A 643 -10.18 23.39 -15.04
N ARG A 644 -9.94 22.62 -13.99
CA ARG A 644 -10.58 21.33 -13.70
C ARG A 644 -11.52 21.41 -12.49
N THR A 645 -11.80 22.61 -12.01
CA THR A 645 -12.72 22.83 -10.89
C THR A 645 -14.08 22.18 -11.16
N GLY A 646 -14.58 21.43 -10.19
CA GLY A 646 -15.81 20.64 -10.29
C GLY A 646 -15.65 19.27 -10.96
N LYS A 647 -14.51 18.99 -11.61
CA LYS A 647 -14.23 17.68 -12.22
C LYS A 647 -13.84 16.66 -11.15
N ARG A 648 -14.21 15.39 -11.40
CA ARG A 648 -13.78 14.23 -10.59
C ARG A 648 -12.33 13.89 -10.92
N PRO A 649 -11.45 13.66 -9.93
CA PRO A 649 -10.10 13.18 -10.18
C PRO A 649 -10.12 11.82 -10.92
N SER A 650 -9.07 11.57 -11.71
CA SER A 650 -8.96 10.30 -12.44
C SER A 650 -8.89 9.10 -11.50
N ASN A 651 -9.43 7.96 -11.95
CA ASN A 651 -9.48 6.69 -11.20
C ASN A 651 -10.22 6.70 -9.87
N VAL A 652 -11.15 7.63 -9.67
CA VAL A 652 -12.00 7.71 -8.47
C VAL A 652 -13.42 7.27 -8.80
N PRO A 653 -13.85 6.04 -8.42
CA PRO A 653 -15.25 5.63 -8.51
C PRO A 653 -16.08 6.30 -7.41
N GLU A 654 -17.37 6.52 -7.65
CA GLU A 654 -18.30 7.00 -6.62
C GLU A 654 -18.73 5.88 -5.68
N TRP A 655 -18.91 4.67 -6.20
CA TRP A 655 -19.35 3.53 -5.43
C TRP A 655 -18.38 2.35 -5.56
N VAL A 656 -18.07 1.75 -4.42
CA VAL A 656 -17.38 0.47 -4.32
C VAL A 656 -18.13 -0.38 -3.31
N ALA A 657 -18.51 -1.60 -3.69
CA ALA A 657 -19.19 -2.52 -2.81
C ALA A 657 -18.67 -3.95 -2.99
N ASN A 658 -18.60 -4.70 -1.90
CA ASN A 658 -18.27 -6.11 -1.89
C ASN A 658 -19.31 -6.86 -1.06
N ALA A 659 -19.71 -8.05 -1.50
CA ALA A 659 -20.41 -9.02 -0.69
C ALA A 659 -19.62 -10.34 -0.71
N PHE A 660 -19.62 -11.04 0.39
CA PHE A 660 -18.95 -12.33 0.52
C PHE A 660 -19.80 -13.24 1.41
N VAL A 661 -20.01 -14.45 0.96
CA VAL A 661 -20.73 -15.48 1.71
C VAL A 661 -19.86 -16.73 1.76
N ALA A 662 -19.75 -17.32 2.93
CA ALA A 662 -19.11 -18.62 3.11
C ALA A 662 -19.99 -19.55 3.94
N LYS A 663 -19.97 -20.83 3.60
CA LYS A 663 -20.61 -21.92 4.36
C LYS A 663 -19.59 -23.02 4.56
N ARG A 664 -19.34 -23.37 5.80
CA ARG A 664 -18.57 -24.56 6.20
C ARG A 664 -19.53 -25.63 6.66
N PHE A 665 -19.44 -26.82 6.10
CA PHE A 665 -20.24 -27.97 6.45
C PHE A 665 -19.49 -28.87 7.45
N ALA A 666 -20.21 -29.60 8.28
CA ALA A 666 -19.63 -30.48 9.29
C ALA A 666 -18.77 -31.63 8.72
N ASN A 667 -19.00 -32.02 7.47
CA ASN A 667 -18.26 -33.06 6.76
C ASN A 667 -16.88 -32.59 6.20
N GLY A 668 -16.48 -31.36 6.49
CA GLY A 668 -15.21 -30.78 5.99
C GLY A 668 -15.31 -30.08 4.62
N PHE A 669 -16.46 -30.14 3.95
CA PHE A 669 -16.71 -29.37 2.74
C PHE A 669 -16.98 -27.90 3.08
N SER A 670 -16.56 -26.97 2.24
CA SER A 670 -16.94 -25.56 2.35
C SER A 670 -17.05 -24.91 0.98
N VAL A 671 -17.94 -23.93 0.89
CA VAL A 671 -18.12 -23.09 -0.30
C VAL A 671 -18.07 -21.63 0.12
N SER A 672 -17.51 -20.79 -0.74
CA SER A 672 -17.47 -19.36 -0.50
C SER A 672 -17.47 -18.59 -1.81
N GLY A 673 -17.85 -17.32 -1.77
CA GLY A 673 -17.79 -16.45 -2.93
C GLY A 673 -18.64 -15.21 -2.78
N GLY A 674 -18.61 -14.36 -3.80
CA GLY A 674 -19.45 -13.19 -3.83
C GLY A 674 -19.06 -12.19 -4.89
N PRO A 675 -19.92 -11.18 -5.12
CA PRO A 675 -19.69 -10.11 -6.07
C PRO A 675 -18.85 -8.97 -5.50
N ARG A 676 -18.12 -8.30 -6.40
CA ARG A 676 -17.52 -6.99 -6.22
C ARG A 676 -18.07 -6.04 -7.29
N TYR A 677 -18.54 -4.89 -6.85
CA TYR A 677 -19.01 -3.80 -7.71
C TYR A 677 -18.09 -2.58 -7.59
N VAL A 678 -17.73 -1.96 -8.71
CA VAL A 678 -17.05 -0.68 -8.81
C VAL A 678 -17.78 0.15 -9.86
N SER A 679 -18.20 1.38 -9.52
CA SER A 679 -18.88 2.27 -10.47
C SER A 679 -17.91 2.79 -11.55
N ASP A 680 -18.46 3.47 -12.55
CA ASP A 680 -17.70 4.19 -13.57
C ASP A 680 -16.69 5.18 -12.96
N ARG A 681 -15.62 5.42 -13.71
CA ARG A 681 -14.57 6.35 -13.37
C ARG A 681 -13.91 6.93 -14.60
N PHE A 682 -13.16 8.00 -14.43
CA PHE A 682 -12.51 8.68 -15.54
C PHE A 682 -11.02 8.31 -15.62
N GLY A 683 -10.51 8.11 -16.84
CA GLY A 683 -9.09 7.90 -17.11
C GLY A 683 -8.27 9.19 -17.13
N ASN A 684 -8.93 10.37 -17.10
CA ASN A 684 -8.26 11.68 -17.11
C ASN A 684 -9.02 12.73 -16.29
N ASN A 685 -8.33 13.81 -15.91
CA ASN A 685 -8.93 14.91 -15.13
C ASN A 685 -9.89 15.79 -15.94
N ASN A 686 -9.89 15.68 -17.27
CA ASN A 686 -10.88 16.33 -18.14
C ASN A 686 -12.26 15.66 -18.05
N ASN A 687 -12.35 14.46 -17.52
CA ASN A 687 -13.53 13.60 -17.49
C ASN A 687 -14.07 13.25 -18.89
N SER A 688 -13.19 13.17 -19.88
CA SER A 688 -13.55 12.86 -21.26
C SER A 688 -13.29 11.41 -21.68
N VAL A 689 -12.57 10.64 -20.88
CA VAL A 689 -12.32 9.21 -21.08
C VAL A 689 -12.95 8.46 -19.93
N VAL A 690 -13.97 7.65 -20.24
CA VAL A 690 -14.71 6.86 -19.24
C VAL A 690 -14.21 5.42 -19.26
N ALA A 691 -13.95 4.88 -18.08
CA ALA A 691 -13.89 3.44 -17.83
C ALA A 691 -15.20 3.04 -17.15
N ASP A 692 -15.93 2.13 -17.80
CA ASP A 692 -17.24 1.67 -17.34
C ASP A 692 -17.17 1.01 -15.96
N GLY A 693 -18.26 1.07 -15.20
CA GLY A 693 -18.43 0.31 -13.98
C GLY A 693 -18.53 -1.19 -14.28
N TYR A 694 -18.18 -2.02 -13.30
CA TYR A 694 -18.17 -3.47 -13.48
C TYR A 694 -18.64 -4.23 -12.23
N VAL A 695 -19.08 -5.47 -12.45
CA VAL A 695 -19.34 -6.46 -11.41
C VAL A 695 -18.53 -7.71 -11.70
N THR A 696 -17.67 -8.11 -10.79
CA THR A 696 -17.01 -9.42 -10.85
C THR A 696 -17.57 -10.36 -9.79
N VAL A 697 -17.54 -11.65 -10.06
CA VAL A 697 -17.91 -12.70 -9.10
C VAL A 697 -16.78 -13.71 -9.01
N ASP A 698 -16.33 -13.94 -7.78
CA ASP A 698 -15.39 -15.01 -7.45
C ASP A 698 -16.09 -16.05 -6.58
N ALA A 699 -15.75 -17.33 -6.77
CA ALA A 699 -16.22 -18.39 -5.90
C ALA A 699 -15.16 -19.45 -5.66
N SER A 700 -15.28 -20.16 -4.54
CA SER A 700 -14.38 -21.25 -4.15
C SER A 700 -15.15 -22.39 -3.53
N ALA A 701 -14.74 -23.61 -3.84
CA ALA A 701 -15.17 -24.83 -3.14
C ALA A 701 -13.92 -25.50 -2.56
N SER A 702 -13.98 -25.93 -1.30
CA SER A 702 -12.87 -26.63 -0.66
C SER A 702 -13.33 -27.81 0.17
N TYR A 703 -12.42 -28.78 0.32
CA TYR A 703 -12.62 -29.95 1.15
C TYR A 703 -11.43 -30.12 2.09
N THR A 704 -11.70 -30.20 3.38
CA THR A 704 -10.71 -30.39 4.44
C THR A 704 -10.85 -31.77 5.05
N TRP A 705 -9.75 -32.54 5.03
CA TRP A 705 -9.67 -33.83 5.72
C TRP A 705 -8.41 -33.87 6.56
N SER A 706 -8.54 -34.25 7.81
CA SER A 706 -7.42 -34.20 8.76
C SER A 706 -6.75 -32.83 8.77
N ARG A 707 -5.52 -32.71 8.25
CA ARG A 707 -4.73 -31.47 8.17
C ARG A 707 -4.63 -30.92 6.76
N TRP A 708 -5.18 -31.62 5.78
CA TRP A 708 -5.11 -31.25 4.37
C TRP A 708 -6.37 -30.54 3.92
N GLN A 709 -6.21 -29.55 3.08
CA GLN A 709 -7.29 -28.87 2.39
C GLN A 709 -6.98 -28.80 0.89
N VAL A 710 -7.87 -29.27 0.05
CA VAL A 710 -7.87 -28.99 -1.38
C VAL A 710 -8.94 -27.95 -1.67
N SER A 711 -8.63 -26.97 -2.55
CA SER A 711 -9.58 -25.92 -2.94
C SER A 711 -9.53 -25.69 -4.44
N LEU A 712 -10.72 -25.58 -5.05
CA LEU A 712 -10.89 -25.10 -6.42
C LEU A 712 -11.50 -23.71 -6.34
N ARG A 713 -10.85 -22.72 -6.97
CA ARG A 713 -11.33 -21.35 -7.02
C ARG A 713 -11.54 -20.92 -8.46
N GLY A 714 -12.68 -20.30 -8.75
CA GLY A 714 -12.95 -19.56 -9.96
C GLY A 714 -12.88 -18.06 -9.71
N ARG A 715 -12.29 -17.32 -10.63
CA ARG A 715 -12.15 -15.87 -10.63
C ARG A 715 -12.86 -15.30 -11.83
N ASN A 716 -13.46 -14.12 -11.68
CA ASN A 716 -14.19 -13.42 -12.73
C ASN A 716 -15.17 -14.36 -13.44
N LEU A 717 -16.03 -15.04 -12.68
CA LEU A 717 -16.94 -16.08 -13.19
C LEU A 717 -17.98 -15.57 -14.18
N LEU A 718 -18.18 -14.24 -14.24
CA LEU A 718 -19.04 -13.59 -15.23
C LEU A 718 -18.31 -13.31 -16.55
N ASP A 719 -16.99 -13.59 -16.62
CA ASP A 719 -16.10 -13.24 -17.71
C ASP A 719 -16.18 -11.74 -18.10
N GLU A 720 -16.32 -10.89 -17.07
CA GLU A 720 -16.46 -9.46 -17.24
C GLU A 720 -15.19 -8.85 -17.81
N ASP A 721 -15.34 -8.03 -18.85
CA ASP A 721 -14.25 -7.28 -19.46
C ASP A 721 -14.15 -5.89 -18.84
N TYR A 722 -13.23 -5.69 -17.93
CA TYR A 722 -13.11 -4.44 -17.19
C TYR A 722 -11.66 -3.96 -17.09
N GLU A 723 -11.51 -2.70 -16.70
CA GLU A 723 -10.23 -2.07 -16.42
C GLU A 723 -10.04 -1.94 -14.91
N PRO A 724 -9.07 -2.62 -14.27
CA PRO A 724 -8.74 -2.39 -12.86
C PRO A 724 -8.31 -0.96 -12.59
N VAL A 725 -7.55 -0.36 -13.52
CA VAL A 725 -7.10 1.03 -13.50
C VAL A 725 -7.47 1.67 -14.84
N ALA A 726 -8.26 2.74 -14.81
CA ALA A 726 -8.68 3.44 -16.00
C ALA A 726 -7.50 4.13 -16.69
N GLY A 727 -7.30 3.82 -17.96
CA GLY A 727 -6.28 4.43 -18.81
C GLY A 727 -6.84 5.51 -19.72
N THR A 728 -5.96 6.35 -20.28
CA THR A 728 -6.35 7.42 -21.21
C THR A 728 -6.27 6.96 -22.66
N THR A 729 -5.08 6.57 -23.11
CA THR A 729 -4.81 6.12 -24.49
C THR A 729 -4.58 4.61 -24.56
N MET A 730 -4.33 4.01 -23.42
CA MET A 730 -4.14 2.57 -23.25
C MET A 730 -5.09 2.07 -22.17
N ARG A 731 -5.78 0.97 -22.42
CA ARG A 731 -6.66 0.33 -21.46
C ARG A 731 -5.97 -0.91 -20.90
N ARG A 732 -5.82 -0.96 -19.60
CA ARG A 732 -5.30 -2.14 -18.92
C ARG A 732 -6.47 -3.05 -18.59
N LEU A 733 -6.63 -4.08 -19.40
CA LEU A 733 -7.71 -5.06 -19.22
C LEU A 733 -7.37 -6.04 -18.10
N ALA A 734 -8.37 -6.39 -17.32
CA ALA A 734 -8.30 -7.47 -16.34
C ALA A 734 -8.19 -8.84 -17.02
N ASP A 735 -7.72 -9.82 -16.27
CA ASP A 735 -7.73 -11.22 -16.74
C ASP A 735 -9.17 -11.71 -16.89
N PRO A 736 -9.48 -12.48 -17.96
CA PRO A 736 -10.78 -13.10 -18.13
C PRO A 736 -11.01 -14.21 -17.09
N ILE A 737 -12.14 -14.91 -17.20
CA ILE A 737 -12.47 -16.04 -16.33
C ILE A 737 -11.28 -17.00 -16.20
N SER A 738 -10.95 -17.38 -14.98
CA SER A 738 -9.85 -18.31 -14.69
C SER A 738 -10.16 -19.18 -13.48
N ALA A 739 -9.43 -20.30 -13.38
CA ALA A 739 -9.55 -21.21 -12.25
C ALA A 739 -8.19 -21.55 -11.65
N GLU A 740 -8.17 -21.88 -10.36
CA GLU A 740 -6.98 -22.28 -9.62
C GLU A 740 -7.32 -23.45 -8.69
N LEU A 741 -6.53 -24.51 -8.76
CA LEU A 741 -6.56 -25.63 -7.83
C LEU A 741 -5.42 -25.45 -6.83
N SER A 742 -5.71 -25.56 -5.52
CA SER A 742 -4.70 -25.45 -4.48
C SER A 742 -4.78 -26.59 -3.48
N LEU A 743 -3.63 -26.97 -2.95
CA LEU A 743 -3.46 -27.92 -1.84
C LEU A 743 -2.73 -27.20 -0.71
N ARG A 744 -3.28 -27.28 0.48
CA ARG A 744 -2.72 -26.70 1.71
C ARG A 744 -2.67 -27.72 2.83
N THR A 745 -1.69 -27.60 3.71
CA THR A 745 -1.66 -28.28 5.00
C THR A 745 -0.93 -27.44 6.06
N SER A 746 -1.32 -27.62 7.32
CA SER A 746 -0.67 -27.04 8.50
C SER A 746 -0.49 -28.12 9.57
N PHE A 747 0.71 -28.19 10.16
CA PHE A 747 1.09 -29.17 11.19
C PHE A 747 1.45 -28.47 12.49
#